data_bb3794d186b7fe4d684bcc9771f6a02b
#
_entry.id   bb3794d186b7fe4d684bcc9771f6a02b
#
_cell.length_a   1.000
_cell.length_b   1.000
_cell.length_c   1.000
_cell.angle_alpha   90.00
_cell.angle_beta   90.00
_cell.angle_gamma   90.00
#
_symmetry.space_group_name_H-M   'P 1'
#
loop_
_entity.id
_entity.type
_entity.pdbx_description
1 polymer ?
#
loop_
_entity_poly.entity_id
_entity_poly.type
_entity_poly.pdbx_seq_one_letter_code
_entity_poly.pdbx_strand_id
1 'polypeptide(L)'
;MLNFDVKKKINTLRDILVGKVPDPKAQVEQITIALIYKFMDDMDLQGAEFGGARVFFSGDYKDYAFSQIMLPEHSAQDRLNLYAEGIDKMTNNPDLPKLFRDILRNAYIPYRDPETLNRFLKEIAEFSYEDSEELGNAFEYLLSIMGSQGDAGQFRTPRHIIDMMVEITAPAKNESILDPACGTAGFLISAYNYIKKSNLDEHGKSTLVADDMTRMTKNFAGYDISPDMVRLSRVNMYLHGFTSPNISEYDTLTSLEKWDDNFDVIFSNPPFMTPKGGITPHNRYQVSAKRAEVLFVDYIAEHLNPTGRAAIIVPEGIVFQSQTAYKNLRKMLVEGNYLYGVISLPAGVFNPYSGVKTSILLIDKTLAKERDSILFVKLNNDGFDLGAQRREIKGSEIPDVVNIFKDYQKGVDVTGRENAILAKKSEIAEQDFILVGERYKTALATLAAWPIVKLGDVCEINPKKSEISNLPPETIVSFVPMATVNEHRKSFVPTEERTLSEVYSGYTYFQNGDVLLAKVTPCFENGKSGIATGLTNNIGFGSSEFFVLRPNPDRVLSDYIYRLISTDAFIEQGKTKMTGTGGLQRIPRDFISSYSIPLPPLAVQEEIVSEIESYQRIIDGARQVVENYKPTIKIDPAWETVPLGEVCVTSSGGTPKSSNREYYENGTINWLKSGEVANGYIYATEQKITEKALQESSAKVFPPETVVVAMYGATAGQVGILKIESSTNQAVCGILPNKMFEPDFLYLYLLSKHDYFVSQSTGGAQPNISQMLIPSVDKSTQGFRSQTARH
;
A
#
# COMPACT_ATOMS: atom_id res chain seq x y z
N MET A 1 6.39 -20.07 -23.61
CA MET A 1 6.63 -18.61 -23.60
C MET A 1 6.10 -18.02 -24.88
N LEU A 2 5.39 -16.92 -24.85
CA LEU A 2 4.85 -16.27 -26.04
C LEU A 2 5.99 -15.87 -27.00
N ASN A 3 5.83 -16.17 -28.30
CA ASN A 3 6.80 -15.85 -29.35
C ASN A 3 7.07 -14.33 -29.40
N PHE A 4 8.32 -13.95 -29.64
CA PHE A 4 8.74 -12.55 -29.74
C PHE A 4 7.98 -11.79 -30.85
N ASP A 5 7.71 -12.44 -31.96
CA ASP A 5 7.01 -11.85 -33.11
C ASP A 5 5.54 -11.50 -32.75
N VAL A 6 4.87 -12.36 -31.99
CA VAL A 6 3.49 -12.10 -31.51
C VAL A 6 3.45 -10.89 -30.59
N LYS A 7 4.41 -10.78 -29.65
CA LYS A 7 4.53 -9.58 -28.77
C LYS A 7 4.73 -8.31 -29.58
N LYS A 8 5.59 -8.37 -30.60
CA LYS A 8 5.88 -7.23 -31.48
C LYS A 8 4.63 -6.80 -32.25
N LYS A 9 3.87 -7.73 -32.81
CA LYS A 9 2.61 -7.44 -33.54
C LYS A 9 1.58 -6.77 -32.60
N ILE A 10 1.38 -7.29 -31.39
CA ILE A 10 0.47 -6.67 -30.41
C ILE A 10 0.88 -5.23 -30.09
N ASN A 11 2.17 -4.98 -29.90
CA ASN A 11 2.65 -3.63 -29.66
C ASN A 11 2.42 -2.71 -30.87
N THR A 12 2.64 -3.20 -32.09
CA THR A 12 2.34 -2.47 -33.34
C THR A 12 0.86 -2.09 -33.45
N LEU A 13 -0.05 -3.02 -33.14
CA LEU A 13 -1.50 -2.76 -33.11
C LEU A 13 -1.85 -1.62 -32.14
N ARG A 14 -1.25 -1.63 -30.95
CA ARG A 14 -1.44 -0.55 -29.96
C ARG A 14 -0.91 0.79 -30.48
N ASP A 15 0.30 0.80 -31.03
CA ASP A 15 0.92 2.02 -31.56
C ASP A 15 0.08 2.67 -32.66
N ILE A 16 -0.60 1.87 -33.51
CA ILE A 16 -1.56 2.38 -34.50
C ILE A 16 -2.73 3.09 -33.82
N LEU A 17 -3.21 2.59 -32.69
CA LEU A 17 -4.39 3.13 -31.98
C LEU A 17 -4.09 4.31 -31.06
N VAL A 18 -2.87 4.45 -30.53
CA VAL A 18 -2.50 5.49 -29.53
C VAL A 18 -2.94 6.90 -29.92
N GLY A 19 -2.82 7.26 -31.19
CA GLY A 19 -3.18 8.60 -31.67
C GLY A 19 -4.69 8.85 -31.82
N LYS A 20 -5.52 7.82 -31.82
CA LYS A 20 -6.97 7.89 -32.05
C LYS A 20 -7.80 7.39 -30.87
N VAL A 21 -7.24 6.49 -30.08
CA VAL A 21 -7.86 5.87 -28.90
C VAL A 21 -6.90 6.11 -27.73
N PRO A 22 -7.00 7.22 -27.02
CA PRO A 22 -6.04 7.60 -25.97
C PRO A 22 -6.11 6.69 -24.74
N ASP A 23 -7.27 6.09 -24.46
CA ASP A 23 -7.45 5.19 -23.34
C ASP A 23 -6.87 3.80 -23.63
N PRO A 24 -5.89 3.28 -22.87
CA PRO A 24 -5.30 1.97 -23.04
C PRO A 24 -6.30 0.81 -22.93
N LYS A 25 -7.32 0.93 -22.09
CA LYS A 25 -8.39 -0.07 -21.96
C LYS A 25 -9.18 -0.18 -23.26
N ALA A 26 -9.56 0.97 -23.83
CA ALA A 26 -10.26 1.01 -25.09
C ALA A 26 -9.39 0.49 -26.25
N GLN A 27 -8.06 0.73 -26.23
CA GLN A 27 -7.15 0.11 -27.22
C GLN A 27 -7.17 -1.41 -27.15
N VAL A 28 -7.06 -1.97 -25.94
CA VAL A 28 -7.12 -3.43 -25.73
C VAL A 28 -8.46 -3.99 -26.18
N GLU A 29 -9.55 -3.28 -25.88
CA GLU A 29 -10.89 -3.69 -26.31
C GLU A 29 -11.01 -3.74 -27.85
N GLN A 30 -10.52 -2.73 -28.56
CA GLN A 30 -10.52 -2.70 -30.02
C GLN A 30 -9.70 -3.83 -30.61
N ILE A 31 -8.51 -4.11 -30.09
CA ILE A 31 -7.67 -5.22 -30.53
C ILE A 31 -8.37 -6.56 -30.27
N THR A 32 -8.99 -6.71 -29.08
CA THR A 32 -9.75 -7.91 -28.71
C THR A 32 -10.89 -8.18 -29.66
N ILE A 33 -11.72 -7.16 -29.94
CA ILE A 33 -12.86 -7.29 -30.84
C ILE A 33 -12.38 -7.71 -32.22
N ALA A 34 -11.34 -7.09 -32.76
CA ALA A 34 -10.82 -7.40 -34.09
C ALA A 34 -10.20 -8.80 -34.20
N LEU A 35 -9.44 -9.22 -33.18
CA LEU A 35 -8.87 -10.58 -33.13
C LEU A 35 -9.96 -11.64 -33.05
N ILE A 36 -10.98 -11.46 -32.24
CA ILE A 36 -12.11 -12.38 -32.13
C ILE A 36 -12.92 -12.39 -33.41
N TYR A 37 -13.12 -11.22 -34.03
CA TYR A 37 -13.84 -11.14 -35.30
C TYR A 37 -13.14 -11.92 -36.42
N LYS A 38 -11.80 -11.77 -36.52
CA LYS A 38 -10.98 -12.58 -37.43
C LYS A 38 -11.06 -14.05 -37.06
N PHE A 39 -10.93 -14.41 -35.80
CA PHE A 39 -10.97 -15.80 -35.32
C PHE A 39 -12.30 -16.49 -35.66
N MET A 40 -13.42 -15.78 -35.55
CA MET A 40 -14.72 -16.31 -35.97
C MET A 40 -14.75 -16.67 -37.47
N ASP A 41 -14.15 -15.83 -38.32
CA ASP A 41 -14.06 -16.08 -39.76
C ASP A 41 -13.11 -17.24 -40.09
N ASP A 42 -11.95 -17.29 -39.45
CA ASP A 42 -10.99 -18.37 -39.59
C ASP A 42 -11.60 -19.74 -39.22
N MET A 43 -12.35 -19.81 -38.11
CA MET A 43 -13.07 -21.01 -37.69
C MET A 43 -14.12 -21.44 -38.70
N ASP A 44 -14.89 -20.51 -39.23
CA ASP A 44 -15.96 -20.76 -40.19
C ASP A 44 -15.40 -21.22 -41.55
N LEU A 45 -14.26 -20.66 -41.95
CA LEU A 45 -13.49 -21.10 -43.13
C LEU A 45 -12.94 -22.53 -42.95
N GLN A 46 -12.30 -22.78 -41.82
CA GLN A 46 -11.73 -24.10 -41.51
C GLN A 46 -12.82 -25.18 -41.49
N GLY A 47 -14.00 -24.87 -40.92
CA GLY A 47 -15.15 -25.77 -40.93
C GLY A 47 -15.61 -26.12 -42.36
N ALA A 48 -15.57 -25.16 -43.28
CA ALA A 48 -15.89 -25.35 -44.68
C ALA A 48 -14.83 -26.18 -45.44
N GLU A 49 -13.54 -25.98 -45.15
CA GLU A 49 -12.43 -26.76 -45.74
C GLU A 49 -12.50 -28.24 -45.34
N PHE A 50 -12.99 -28.59 -44.17
CA PHE A 50 -13.22 -29.98 -43.75
C PHE A 50 -14.50 -30.62 -44.31
N GLY A 51 -15.13 -30.01 -45.32
CA GLY A 51 -16.30 -30.53 -46.04
C GLY A 51 -17.65 -30.08 -45.46
N GLY A 52 -17.65 -29.15 -44.53
CA GLY A 52 -18.85 -28.43 -44.05
C GLY A 52 -19.24 -27.27 -44.98
N ALA A 53 -20.22 -26.49 -44.56
CA ALA A 53 -20.56 -25.20 -45.14
C ALA A 53 -20.19 -24.10 -44.15
N ARG A 54 -19.93 -22.89 -44.65
CA ARG A 54 -19.82 -21.72 -43.76
C ARG A 54 -21.15 -21.50 -43.04
N VAL A 55 -21.09 -21.29 -41.74
CA VAL A 55 -22.27 -21.15 -40.88
C VAL A 55 -22.38 -19.72 -40.39
N PHE A 56 -21.32 -19.16 -39.82
CA PHE A 56 -21.34 -17.85 -39.20
C PHE A 56 -21.45 -16.71 -40.21
N PHE A 57 -20.74 -16.84 -41.32
CA PHE A 57 -20.71 -15.86 -42.40
C PHE A 57 -21.36 -16.45 -43.67
N SER A 58 -22.67 -16.76 -43.54
CA SER A 58 -23.52 -17.30 -44.62
C SER A 58 -24.72 -16.37 -44.86
N GLY A 59 -25.43 -16.57 -45.99
CA GLY A 59 -26.65 -15.82 -46.31
C GLY A 59 -26.41 -14.30 -46.30
N ASP A 60 -27.23 -13.59 -45.52
CA ASP A 60 -27.18 -12.12 -45.39
C ASP A 60 -25.92 -11.62 -44.67
N TYR A 61 -25.15 -12.50 -44.05
CA TYR A 61 -23.95 -12.15 -43.27
C TYR A 61 -22.63 -12.39 -44.01
N LYS A 62 -22.70 -12.93 -45.25
CA LYS A 62 -21.51 -13.36 -46.01
C LYS A 62 -20.50 -12.22 -46.28
N ASP A 63 -21.01 -11.01 -46.56
CA ASP A 63 -20.21 -9.85 -46.93
C ASP A 63 -19.47 -9.23 -45.72
N TYR A 64 -19.86 -9.61 -44.50
CA TYR A 64 -19.23 -9.17 -43.26
C TYR A 64 -18.12 -10.10 -42.78
N ALA A 65 -17.80 -11.18 -43.47
CA ALA A 65 -16.66 -12.04 -43.17
C ALA A 65 -15.36 -11.22 -43.19
N PHE A 66 -14.46 -11.42 -42.21
CA PHE A 66 -13.19 -10.69 -42.15
C PHE A 66 -12.39 -10.84 -43.45
N SER A 67 -12.35 -12.01 -44.02
CA SER A 67 -11.73 -12.31 -45.33
C SER A 67 -12.37 -11.52 -46.49
N GLN A 68 -13.68 -11.30 -46.46
CA GLN A 68 -14.39 -10.49 -47.45
C GLN A 68 -14.09 -9.01 -47.28
N ILE A 69 -14.14 -8.48 -46.01
CA ILE A 69 -13.79 -7.09 -45.68
C ILE A 69 -12.39 -6.75 -46.20
N MET A 70 -11.46 -7.70 -46.13
CA MET A 70 -10.06 -7.49 -46.49
C MET A 70 -9.75 -7.69 -47.97
N LEU A 71 -10.74 -7.94 -48.84
CA LEU A 71 -10.53 -8.08 -50.27
C LEU A 71 -9.83 -6.84 -50.86
N PRO A 72 -8.94 -7.04 -51.89
CA PRO A 72 -8.17 -5.94 -52.47
C PRO A 72 -9.00 -4.83 -53.14
N GLU A 73 -10.21 -5.16 -53.61
CA GLU A 73 -11.13 -4.21 -54.26
C GLU A 73 -11.76 -3.21 -53.26
N HIS A 74 -11.79 -3.50 -51.99
CA HIS A 74 -12.37 -2.60 -50.99
C HIS A 74 -11.43 -1.44 -50.64
N SER A 75 -11.94 -0.22 -50.75
CA SER A 75 -11.26 0.97 -50.27
C SER A 75 -11.18 1.00 -48.73
N ALA A 76 -10.33 1.87 -48.19
CA ALA A 76 -10.28 2.07 -46.71
C ALA A 76 -11.65 2.46 -46.12
N GLN A 77 -12.45 3.23 -46.89
CA GLN A 77 -13.79 3.62 -46.47
C GLN A 77 -14.77 2.47 -46.48
N ASP A 78 -14.69 1.59 -47.54
CA ASP A 78 -15.56 0.41 -47.62
C ASP A 78 -15.26 -0.56 -46.48
N ARG A 79 -13.98 -0.78 -46.16
CA ARG A 79 -13.57 -1.60 -44.99
C ARG A 79 -14.07 -1.06 -43.67
N LEU A 80 -14.03 0.28 -43.46
CA LEU A 80 -14.59 0.91 -42.29
C LEU A 80 -16.10 0.62 -42.17
N ASN A 81 -16.84 0.82 -43.25
CA ASN A 81 -18.28 0.64 -43.28
C ASN A 81 -18.66 -0.81 -43.02
N LEU A 82 -18.06 -1.75 -43.79
CA LEU A 82 -18.34 -3.18 -43.67
C LEU A 82 -17.97 -3.73 -42.27
N TYR A 83 -16.83 -3.32 -41.73
CA TYR A 83 -16.43 -3.76 -40.40
C TYR A 83 -17.35 -3.20 -39.30
N ALA A 84 -17.73 -1.93 -39.38
CA ALA A 84 -18.62 -1.30 -38.41
C ALA A 84 -20.03 -1.92 -38.46
N GLU A 85 -20.58 -2.11 -39.68
CA GLU A 85 -21.87 -2.77 -39.87
C GLU A 85 -21.81 -4.23 -39.46
N GLY A 86 -20.72 -4.92 -39.72
CA GLY A 86 -20.50 -6.32 -39.34
C GLY A 86 -20.56 -6.51 -37.82
N ILE A 87 -19.86 -5.65 -37.04
CA ILE A 87 -19.93 -5.70 -35.59
C ILE A 87 -21.37 -5.58 -35.09
N ASP A 88 -22.16 -4.67 -35.64
CA ASP A 88 -23.56 -4.46 -35.22
C ASP A 88 -24.46 -5.64 -35.67
N LYS A 89 -24.41 -6.02 -36.94
CA LYS A 89 -25.28 -7.06 -37.48
C LYS A 89 -25.02 -8.43 -36.93
N MET A 90 -23.75 -8.79 -36.68
CA MET A 90 -23.37 -10.10 -36.14
C MET A 90 -23.93 -10.34 -34.74
N THR A 91 -24.28 -9.30 -33.98
CA THR A 91 -24.99 -9.44 -32.69
C THR A 91 -26.36 -10.09 -32.83
N ASN A 92 -26.99 -9.96 -34.00
CA ASN A 92 -28.32 -10.50 -34.30
C ASN A 92 -28.28 -11.77 -35.17
N ASN A 93 -27.07 -12.27 -35.52
CA ASN A 93 -26.93 -13.47 -36.31
C ASN A 93 -27.33 -14.72 -35.51
N PRO A 94 -28.43 -15.44 -35.90
CA PRO A 94 -28.91 -16.60 -35.15
C PRO A 94 -27.93 -17.78 -35.19
N ASP A 95 -27.15 -17.90 -36.24
CA ASP A 95 -26.18 -18.99 -36.44
C ASP A 95 -24.87 -18.77 -35.68
N LEU A 96 -24.65 -17.55 -35.17
CA LEU A 96 -23.49 -17.25 -34.34
C LEU A 96 -23.73 -17.70 -32.91
N PRO A 97 -22.79 -18.45 -32.29
CA PRO A 97 -22.89 -18.81 -30.89
C PRO A 97 -23.19 -17.60 -29.98
N LYS A 98 -24.03 -17.80 -28.94
CA LYS A 98 -24.45 -16.74 -28.01
C LYS A 98 -23.24 -16.00 -27.43
N LEU A 99 -22.17 -16.71 -27.13
CA LEU A 99 -20.93 -16.13 -26.60
C LEU A 99 -20.39 -14.98 -27.48
N PHE A 100 -20.25 -15.24 -28.80
CA PHE A 100 -19.75 -14.25 -29.75
C PHE A 100 -20.72 -13.08 -29.90
N ARG A 101 -22.03 -13.36 -29.95
CA ARG A 101 -23.05 -12.30 -29.95
C ARG A 101 -22.98 -11.40 -28.71
N ASP A 102 -22.75 -12.00 -27.52
CA ASP A 102 -22.61 -11.26 -26.28
C ASP A 102 -21.29 -10.47 -26.23
N ILE A 103 -20.19 -10.98 -26.83
CA ILE A 103 -18.91 -10.28 -26.97
C ILE A 103 -19.05 -9.04 -27.85
N LEU A 104 -19.79 -9.17 -28.98
CA LEU A 104 -19.98 -8.06 -29.93
C LEU A 104 -21.05 -7.06 -29.45
N ARG A 105 -21.91 -7.44 -28.47
CA ARG A 105 -22.97 -6.54 -27.97
C ARG A 105 -22.38 -5.28 -27.36
N ASN A 106 -22.86 -4.11 -27.80
CA ASN A 106 -22.39 -2.79 -27.44
C ASN A 106 -20.93 -2.50 -27.85
N ALA A 107 -20.30 -3.37 -28.66
CA ALA A 107 -19.02 -3.06 -29.26
C ALA A 107 -19.19 -1.94 -30.29
N TYR A 108 -18.25 -0.99 -30.30
CA TYR A 108 -18.28 0.14 -31.24
C TYR A 108 -16.85 0.53 -31.62
N ILE A 109 -16.71 1.21 -32.76
CA ILE A 109 -15.43 1.76 -33.18
C ILE A 109 -15.35 3.21 -32.70
N PRO A 110 -14.44 3.55 -31.78
CA PRO A 110 -14.37 4.89 -31.16
C PRO A 110 -13.77 5.96 -32.07
N TYR A 111 -13.36 5.61 -33.28
CA TYR A 111 -12.77 6.51 -34.27
C TYR A 111 -13.34 6.24 -35.66
N ARG A 112 -13.37 7.27 -36.51
CA ARG A 112 -13.92 7.19 -37.88
C ARG A 112 -12.91 7.60 -38.95
N ASP A 113 -11.64 7.26 -38.73
CA ASP A 113 -10.58 7.49 -39.71
C ASP A 113 -10.32 6.23 -40.51
N PRO A 114 -10.70 6.19 -41.80
CA PRO A 114 -10.59 4.99 -42.63
C PRO A 114 -9.17 4.48 -42.80
N GLU A 115 -8.19 5.38 -42.88
CA GLU A 115 -6.79 4.99 -43.06
C GLU A 115 -6.21 4.32 -41.82
N THR A 116 -6.53 4.86 -40.62
CA THR A 116 -6.11 4.23 -39.36
C THR A 116 -6.72 2.85 -39.23
N LEU A 117 -8.05 2.69 -39.50
CA LEU A 117 -8.70 1.40 -39.43
C LEU A 117 -8.12 0.43 -40.43
N ASN A 118 -7.90 0.87 -41.67
CA ASN A 118 -7.32 0.02 -42.70
C ASN A 118 -5.93 -0.51 -42.32
N ARG A 119 -5.06 0.34 -41.75
CA ARG A 119 -3.76 -0.10 -41.22
C ARG A 119 -3.93 -1.11 -40.08
N PHE A 120 -4.83 -0.82 -39.15
CA PHE A 120 -5.12 -1.68 -38.02
C PHE A 120 -5.64 -3.05 -38.46
N LEU A 121 -6.63 -3.11 -39.36
CA LEU A 121 -7.16 -4.38 -39.87
C LEU A 121 -6.14 -5.18 -40.68
N LYS A 122 -5.21 -4.53 -41.42
CA LYS A 122 -4.10 -5.21 -42.08
C LYS A 122 -3.17 -5.91 -41.12
N GLU A 123 -2.80 -5.26 -40.00
CA GLU A 123 -1.99 -5.91 -38.98
C GLU A 123 -2.74 -7.09 -38.32
N ILE A 124 -4.06 -6.94 -38.10
CA ILE A 124 -4.91 -8.05 -37.61
C ILE A 124 -4.93 -9.21 -38.67
N ALA A 125 -5.03 -8.91 -39.94
CA ALA A 125 -5.03 -9.93 -41.01
C ALA A 125 -3.71 -10.74 -41.03
N GLU A 126 -2.60 -10.09 -40.75
CA GLU A 126 -1.27 -10.74 -40.69
C GLU A 126 -1.03 -11.51 -39.37
N PHE A 127 -1.94 -11.41 -38.40
CA PHE A 127 -1.82 -12.11 -37.14
C PHE A 127 -2.11 -13.60 -37.35
N SER A 128 -1.06 -14.42 -37.23
CA SER A 128 -1.14 -15.87 -37.33
C SER A 128 -1.03 -16.53 -35.96
N TYR A 129 -1.71 -17.62 -35.79
CA TYR A 129 -1.69 -18.50 -34.63
C TYR A 129 -1.90 -19.95 -35.09
N GLU A 130 -1.26 -20.90 -34.42
CA GLU A 130 -1.36 -22.32 -34.76
C GLU A 130 -2.65 -22.94 -34.20
N ASP A 131 -3.05 -22.48 -32.97
CA ASP A 131 -4.25 -22.94 -32.30
C ASP A 131 -4.85 -21.84 -31.37
N SER A 132 -5.99 -22.15 -30.79
CA SER A 132 -6.68 -21.23 -29.86
C SER A 132 -5.88 -20.96 -28.59
N GLU A 133 -5.01 -21.88 -28.14
CA GLU A 133 -4.18 -21.70 -26.94
C GLU A 133 -3.08 -20.66 -27.19
N GLU A 134 -2.46 -20.65 -28.38
CA GLU A 134 -1.50 -19.61 -28.76
C GLU A 134 -2.16 -18.24 -28.84
N LEU A 135 -3.35 -18.15 -29.42
CA LEU A 135 -4.14 -16.92 -29.43
C LEU A 135 -4.52 -16.49 -27.99
N GLY A 136 -4.88 -17.45 -27.12
CA GLY A 136 -5.13 -17.20 -25.69
C GLY A 136 -3.91 -16.62 -24.97
N ASN A 137 -2.73 -17.15 -25.21
CA ASN A 137 -1.47 -16.64 -24.67
C ASN A 137 -1.16 -15.22 -25.18
N ALA A 138 -1.43 -14.94 -26.46
CA ALA A 138 -1.30 -13.61 -27.03
C ALA A 138 -2.28 -12.62 -26.38
N PHE A 139 -3.50 -13.07 -26.15
CA PHE A 139 -4.52 -12.30 -25.46
C PHE A 139 -4.15 -12.01 -24.00
N GLU A 140 -3.61 -12.98 -23.27
CA GLU A 140 -3.07 -12.79 -21.92
C GLU A 140 -1.96 -11.72 -21.89
N TYR A 141 -1.08 -11.71 -22.89
CA TYR A 141 -0.06 -10.68 -23.04
C TYR A 141 -0.70 -9.31 -23.29
N LEU A 142 -1.68 -9.23 -24.18
CA LEU A 142 -2.44 -7.99 -24.44
C LEU A 142 -3.09 -7.45 -23.16
N LEU A 143 -3.75 -8.31 -22.40
CA LEU A 143 -4.33 -7.95 -21.10
C LEU A 143 -3.27 -7.50 -20.10
N SER A 144 -2.05 -8.07 -20.15
CA SER A 144 -0.95 -7.67 -19.25
C SER A 144 -0.50 -6.23 -19.48
N ILE A 145 -0.63 -5.72 -20.67
CA ILE A 145 -0.25 -4.36 -21.03
C ILE A 145 -1.32 -3.34 -20.61
N MET A 146 -2.59 -3.74 -20.59
CA MET A 146 -3.72 -2.89 -20.17
C MET A 146 -3.50 -2.29 -18.78
N GLY A 147 -2.93 -3.07 -17.87
CA GLY A 147 -2.73 -2.67 -16.50
C GLY A 147 -1.54 -1.74 -16.26
N SER A 148 -0.66 -1.46 -17.22
CA SER A 148 0.54 -0.64 -16.99
C SER A 148 0.30 0.88 -16.89
N GLN A 149 -0.92 1.36 -17.07
CA GLN A 149 -1.27 2.80 -17.08
C GLN A 149 -2.49 3.12 -16.19
N GLY A 150 -2.45 2.66 -14.95
CA GLY A 150 -3.16 3.19 -13.80
C GLY A 150 -4.56 3.78 -13.97
N ASP A 151 -5.60 2.96 -14.15
CA ASP A 151 -6.96 3.34 -13.77
C ASP A 151 -7.22 2.94 -12.32
N ALA A 152 -7.76 3.87 -11.53
CA ALA A 152 -7.97 3.71 -10.11
C ALA A 152 -8.88 2.50 -9.81
N GLY A 153 -8.30 1.40 -9.31
CA GLY A 153 -9.02 0.29 -8.70
C GLY A 153 -8.93 -1.08 -9.39
N GLN A 154 -8.33 -1.20 -10.56
CA GLN A 154 -8.16 -2.50 -11.22
C GLN A 154 -6.70 -2.96 -11.13
N PHE A 155 -6.40 -3.79 -10.13
CA PHE A 155 -5.06 -4.36 -9.94
C PHE A 155 -5.00 -5.75 -10.55
N ARG A 156 -4.20 -5.93 -11.60
CA ARG A 156 -3.94 -7.26 -12.12
C ARG A 156 -2.97 -8.01 -11.22
N THR A 157 -3.36 -9.19 -10.77
CA THR A 157 -2.49 -10.07 -10.00
C THR A 157 -1.38 -10.62 -10.92
N PRO A 158 -0.10 -10.52 -10.54
CA PRO A 158 0.99 -11.11 -11.30
C PRO A 158 0.80 -12.63 -11.47
N ARG A 159 1.09 -13.15 -12.66
CA ARG A 159 0.83 -14.56 -13.01
C ARG A 159 1.54 -15.53 -12.04
N HIS A 160 2.79 -15.29 -11.70
CA HIS A 160 3.55 -16.15 -10.79
C HIS A 160 2.95 -16.20 -9.37
N ILE A 161 2.28 -15.13 -8.91
CA ILE A 161 1.55 -15.12 -7.64
C ILE A 161 0.26 -15.92 -7.76
N ILE A 162 -0.48 -15.76 -8.87
CA ILE A 162 -1.67 -16.59 -9.15
C ILE A 162 -1.29 -18.08 -9.15
N ASP A 163 -0.24 -18.44 -9.88
CA ASP A 163 0.21 -19.82 -10.03
C ASP A 163 0.65 -20.41 -8.69
N MET A 164 1.35 -19.63 -7.85
CA MET A 164 1.70 -20.02 -6.47
C MET A 164 0.44 -20.31 -5.64
N MET A 165 -0.56 -19.41 -5.67
CA MET A 165 -1.81 -19.59 -4.91
C MET A 165 -2.56 -20.84 -5.38
N VAL A 166 -2.64 -21.05 -6.69
CA VAL A 166 -3.28 -22.22 -7.29
C VAL A 166 -2.54 -23.51 -6.92
N GLU A 167 -1.21 -23.50 -6.96
CA GLU A 167 -0.39 -24.66 -6.62
C GLU A 167 -0.48 -25.07 -5.14
N ILE A 168 -0.59 -24.09 -4.23
CA ILE A 168 -0.81 -24.35 -2.80
C ILE A 168 -2.21 -24.89 -2.55
N THR A 169 -3.22 -24.30 -3.20
CA THR A 169 -4.63 -24.70 -3.05
C THR A 169 -4.94 -26.03 -3.73
N ALA A 170 -4.22 -26.35 -4.80
CA ALA A 170 -4.27 -27.61 -5.54
C ALA A 170 -5.71 -28.05 -5.94
N PRO A 171 -6.39 -27.28 -6.82
CA PRO A 171 -7.75 -27.65 -7.25
C PRO A 171 -7.77 -28.94 -8.06
N ALA A 172 -8.84 -29.72 -7.92
CA ALA A 172 -9.03 -31.01 -8.59
C ALA A 172 -10.09 -30.97 -9.69
N LYS A 173 -10.04 -31.90 -10.65
CA LYS A 173 -10.91 -31.93 -11.85
C LYS A 173 -12.41 -32.05 -11.55
N ASN A 174 -12.78 -32.48 -10.34
CA ASN A 174 -14.18 -32.68 -9.97
C ASN A 174 -14.75 -31.54 -9.11
N GLU A 175 -13.94 -30.55 -8.77
CA GLU A 175 -14.32 -29.47 -7.87
C GLU A 175 -14.95 -28.30 -8.62
N SER A 176 -15.85 -27.62 -7.93
CA SER A 176 -16.40 -26.35 -8.35
C SER A 176 -15.49 -25.19 -7.92
N ILE A 177 -15.20 -24.29 -8.87
CA ILE A 177 -14.21 -23.22 -8.68
C ILE A 177 -14.85 -21.88 -8.97
N LEU A 178 -14.70 -20.92 -8.04
CA LEU A 178 -15.21 -19.55 -8.17
C LEU A 178 -14.09 -18.53 -8.07
N ASP A 179 -14.21 -17.46 -8.84
CA ASP A 179 -13.57 -16.17 -8.57
C ASP A 179 -14.66 -15.08 -8.53
N PRO A 180 -15.03 -14.55 -7.33
CA PRO A 180 -16.11 -13.58 -7.17
C PRO A 180 -15.74 -12.16 -7.56
N ALA A 181 -14.51 -11.90 -8.03
CA ALA A 181 -14.02 -10.64 -8.58
C ALA A 181 -13.03 -10.94 -9.71
N CYS A 182 -13.50 -11.67 -10.73
CA CYS A 182 -12.63 -12.43 -11.64
C CYS A 182 -11.80 -11.57 -12.62
N GLY A 183 -12.15 -10.29 -12.78
CA GLY A 183 -11.44 -9.41 -13.71
C GLY A 183 -11.34 -10.06 -15.11
N THR A 184 -10.13 -10.44 -15.51
CA THR A 184 -9.86 -11.11 -16.78
C THR A 184 -9.82 -12.66 -16.69
N ALA A 185 -10.33 -13.24 -15.62
CA ALA A 185 -10.35 -14.67 -15.31
C ALA A 185 -8.96 -15.33 -15.10
N GLY A 186 -7.97 -14.56 -14.69
CA GLY A 186 -6.60 -15.07 -14.53
C GLY A 186 -6.47 -16.26 -13.57
N PHE A 187 -7.17 -16.24 -12.41
CA PHE A 187 -7.21 -17.36 -11.47
C PHE A 187 -7.89 -18.60 -12.06
N LEU A 188 -9.01 -18.42 -12.75
CA LEU A 188 -9.75 -19.53 -13.35
C LEU A 188 -8.91 -20.24 -14.42
N ILE A 189 -8.21 -19.48 -15.27
CA ILE A 189 -7.34 -20.05 -16.30
C ILE A 189 -6.13 -20.76 -15.68
N SER A 190 -5.51 -20.18 -14.65
CA SER A 190 -4.40 -20.83 -13.96
C SER A 190 -4.84 -22.14 -13.29
N ALA A 191 -6.01 -22.13 -12.62
CA ALA A 191 -6.58 -23.34 -12.02
C ALA A 191 -6.86 -24.43 -13.07
N TYR A 192 -7.44 -24.06 -14.21
CA TYR A 192 -7.68 -24.98 -15.31
C TYR A 192 -6.38 -25.60 -15.86
N ASN A 193 -5.36 -24.77 -16.09
CA ASN A 193 -4.06 -25.23 -16.55
C ASN A 193 -3.35 -26.11 -15.51
N TYR A 194 -3.48 -25.78 -14.22
CA TYR A 194 -2.96 -26.61 -13.13
C TYR A 194 -3.62 -27.99 -13.14
N ILE A 195 -4.95 -28.07 -13.25
CA ILE A 195 -5.68 -29.35 -13.31
C ILE A 195 -5.24 -30.16 -14.54
N LYS A 196 -5.13 -29.54 -15.72
CA LYS A 196 -4.61 -30.21 -16.93
C LYS A 196 -3.22 -30.80 -16.67
N LYS A 197 -2.30 -30.00 -16.11
CA LYS A 197 -0.92 -30.41 -15.84
C LYS A 197 -0.85 -31.51 -14.77
N SER A 198 -1.69 -31.47 -13.76
CA SER A 198 -1.72 -32.45 -12.67
C SER A 198 -2.34 -33.79 -13.09
N ASN A 199 -2.98 -33.84 -14.26
CA ASN A 199 -3.58 -35.06 -14.81
C ASN A 199 -2.84 -35.53 -16.09
N LEU A 200 -1.51 -35.47 -16.05
CA LEU A 200 -0.66 -36.11 -17.06
C LEU A 200 -0.10 -37.42 -16.49
N ASP A 201 0.03 -38.45 -17.39
CA ASP A 201 0.73 -39.69 -17.06
C ASP A 201 2.26 -39.50 -17.12
N GLU A 202 3.01 -40.55 -16.84
CA GLU A 202 4.48 -40.58 -16.88
C GLU A 202 5.08 -40.30 -18.27
N HIS A 203 4.27 -40.41 -19.31
CA HIS A 203 4.64 -40.11 -20.70
C HIS A 203 4.18 -38.70 -21.15
N GLY A 204 3.61 -37.89 -20.23
CA GLY A 204 3.10 -36.55 -20.52
C GLY A 204 1.76 -36.55 -21.25
N LYS A 205 1.06 -37.68 -21.35
CA LYS A 205 -0.26 -37.78 -21.98
C LYS A 205 -1.36 -37.49 -20.96
N SER A 206 -2.37 -36.73 -21.37
CA SER A 206 -3.52 -36.42 -20.55
C SER A 206 -4.30 -37.67 -20.12
N THR A 207 -4.59 -37.80 -18.84
CA THR A 207 -5.48 -38.81 -18.27
C THR A 207 -6.92 -38.31 -18.16
N LEU A 208 -7.18 -37.05 -18.53
CA LEU A 208 -8.53 -36.48 -18.61
C LEU A 208 -9.30 -37.07 -19.80
N VAL A 209 -10.52 -37.50 -19.55
CA VAL A 209 -11.46 -37.95 -20.59
C VAL A 209 -12.41 -36.82 -21.00
N ALA A 210 -13.14 -37.00 -22.11
CA ALA A 210 -14.05 -35.98 -22.65
C ALA A 210 -15.11 -35.52 -21.63
N ASP A 211 -15.60 -36.46 -20.81
CA ASP A 211 -16.55 -36.12 -19.72
C ASP A 211 -15.92 -35.28 -18.63
N ASP A 212 -14.64 -35.51 -18.31
CA ASP A 212 -13.91 -34.67 -17.35
C ASP A 212 -13.79 -33.25 -17.88
N MET A 213 -13.41 -33.08 -19.15
CA MET A 213 -13.30 -31.79 -19.80
C MET A 213 -14.63 -31.04 -19.81
N THR A 214 -15.72 -31.74 -20.17
CA THR A 214 -17.07 -31.15 -20.16
C THR A 214 -17.50 -30.71 -18.77
N ARG A 215 -17.21 -31.52 -17.72
CA ARG A 215 -17.55 -31.21 -16.34
C ARG A 215 -16.73 -30.04 -15.82
N MET A 216 -15.42 -30.05 -16.06
CA MET A 216 -14.54 -28.95 -15.68
C MET A 216 -15.02 -27.63 -16.24
N THR A 217 -15.37 -27.55 -17.52
CA THR A 217 -15.83 -26.31 -18.15
C THR A 217 -17.14 -25.79 -17.52
N LYS A 218 -17.97 -26.64 -16.93
CA LYS A 218 -19.21 -26.26 -16.23
C LYS A 218 -18.98 -25.85 -14.78
N ASN A 219 -17.96 -26.42 -14.14
CA ASN A 219 -17.68 -26.22 -12.73
C ASN A 219 -16.94 -24.92 -12.41
N PHE A 220 -16.46 -24.19 -13.42
CA PHE A 220 -15.78 -22.92 -13.26
C PHE A 220 -16.80 -21.78 -13.35
N ALA A 221 -16.79 -20.90 -12.37
CA ALA A 221 -17.62 -19.70 -12.33
C ALA A 221 -16.79 -18.45 -12.02
N GLY A 222 -17.18 -17.32 -12.62
CA GLY A 222 -16.56 -16.03 -12.34
C GLY A 222 -17.62 -14.93 -12.27
N TYR A 223 -17.41 -13.99 -11.36
CA TYR A 223 -18.28 -12.83 -11.20
C TYR A 223 -17.46 -11.55 -11.33
N ASP A 224 -18.00 -10.56 -12.02
CA ASP A 224 -17.44 -9.20 -12.04
C ASP A 224 -18.58 -8.20 -12.20
N ILE A 225 -18.44 -7.03 -11.60
CA ILE A 225 -19.44 -5.95 -11.70
C ILE A 225 -19.33 -5.19 -13.03
N SER A 226 -18.17 -5.26 -13.70
CA SER A 226 -17.89 -4.54 -14.93
C SER A 226 -18.29 -5.36 -16.16
N PRO A 227 -19.25 -4.88 -16.98
CA PRO A 227 -19.61 -5.56 -18.23
C PRO A 227 -18.41 -5.78 -19.17
N ASP A 228 -17.46 -4.85 -19.19
CA ASP A 228 -16.25 -4.96 -20.00
C ASP A 228 -15.33 -6.08 -19.51
N MET A 229 -15.16 -6.21 -18.17
CA MET A 229 -14.38 -7.30 -17.60
C MET A 229 -15.05 -8.65 -17.87
N VAL A 230 -16.37 -8.72 -17.72
CA VAL A 230 -17.15 -9.93 -18.08
C VAL A 230 -16.93 -10.33 -19.55
N ARG A 231 -16.91 -9.34 -20.45
CA ARG A 231 -16.62 -9.59 -21.89
C ARG A 231 -15.21 -10.13 -22.10
N LEU A 232 -14.21 -9.43 -21.55
CA LEU A 232 -12.81 -9.82 -21.68
C LEU A 232 -12.51 -11.18 -21.05
N SER A 233 -13.10 -11.48 -19.89
CA SER A 233 -12.93 -12.77 -19.23
C SER A 233 -13.58 -13.92 -20.01
N ARG A 234 -14.76 -13.70 -20.62
CA ARG A 234 -15.39 -14.68 -21.48
C ARG A 234 -14.52 -15.00 -22.70
N VAL A 235 -13.96 -13.96 -23.34
CA VAL A 235 -13.00 -14.15 -24.45
C VAL A 235 -11.80 -14.95 -23.98
N ASN A 236 -11.19 -14.55 -22.88
CA ASN A 236 -9.99 -15.18 -22.36
C ASN A 236 -10.23 -16.67 -22.05
N MET A 237 -11.32 -16.99 -21.35
CA MET A 237 -11.67 -18.38 -21.06
C MET A 237 -12.00 -19.18 -22.31
N TYR A 238 -12.70 -18.57 -23.29
CA TYR A 238 -13.01 -19.22 -24.53
C TYR A 238 -11.74 -19.65 -25.29
N LEU A 239 -10.76 -18.75 -25.40
CA LEU A 239 -9.48 -19.02 -26.05
C LEU A 239 -8.68 -20.13 -25.33
N HIS A 240 -8.94 -20.35 -24.04
CA HIS A 240 -8.35 -21.43 -23.26
C HIS A 240 -9.20 -22.71 -23.22
N GLY A 241 -10.20 -22.83 -24.12
CA GLY A 241 -10.98 -24.06 -24.37
C GLY A 241 -12.33 -24.16 -23.64
N PHE A 242 -12.80 -23.07 -23.02
CA PHE A 242 -14.15 -23.01 -22.42
C PHE A 242 -15.18 -22.62 -23.49
N THR A 243 -15.86 -23.58 -24.09
CA THR A 243 -16.86 -23.32 -25.15
C THR A 243 -18.05 -22.46 -24.70
N SER A 244 -18.36 -22.47 -23.40
CA SER A 244 -19.43 -21.68 -22.77
C SER A 244 -18.98 -21.22 -21.39
N PRO A 245 -18.12 -20.18 -21.29
CA PRO A 245 -17.63 -19.67 -20.01
C PRO A 245 -18.77 -19.19 -19.10
N ASN A 246 -18.84 -19.69 -17.87
CA ASN A 246 -19.83 -19.28 -16.86
C ASN A 246 -19.33 -18.03 -16.13
N ILE A 247 -19.28 -16.91 -16.85
CA ILE A 247 -18.93 -15.61 -16.29
C ILE A 247 -20.16 -14.72 -16.28
N SER A 248 -20.49 -14.17 -15.12
CA SER A 248 -21.68 -13.36 -14.91
C SER A 248 -21.32 -11.93 -14.51
N GLU A 249 -22.07 -10.97 -15.04
CA GLU A 249 -22.13 -9.63 -14.44
C GLU A 249 -22.91 -9.74 -13.13
N TYR A 250 -22.24 -9.54 -12.01
CA TYR A 250 -22.81 -9.74 -10.68
C TYR A 250 -22.11 -8.88 -9.65
N ASP A 251 -22.89 -8.13 -8.88
CA ASP A 251 -22.38 -7.37 -7.73
C ASP A 251 -22.42 -8.26 -6.47
N THR A 252 -21.27 -8.81 -6.14
CA THR A 252 -21.06 -9.69 -4.96
C THR A 252 -21.44 -9.02 -3.65
N LEU A 253 -21.38 -7.68 -3.55
CA LEU A 253 -21.65 -6.96 -2.30
C LEU A 253 -23.13 -6.66 -2.05
N THR A 254 -23.91 -6.52 -3.10
CA THR A 254 -25.31 -6.04 -2.98
C THR A 254 -26.36 -7.01 -3.49
N SER A 255 -26.00 -7.91 -4.41
CA SER A 255 -26.93 -8.84 -5.03
C SER A 255 -27.12 -10.12 -4.21
N LEU A 256 -28.33 -10.65 -4.16
CA LEU A 256 -28.70 -11.88 -3.47
C LEU A 256 -28.95 -13.08 -4.39
N GLU A 257 -28.93 -12.86 -5.71
CA GLU A 257 -29.31 -13.88 -6.69
C GLU A 257 -28.46 -15.16 -6.64
N LYS A 258 -27.20 -15.03 -6.27
CA LYS A 258 -26.21 -16.13 -6.20
C LYS A 258 -25.72 -16.38 -4.77
N TRP A 259 -26.45 -15.91 -3.77
CA TRP A 259 -26.05 -16.06 -2.37
C TRP A 259 -26.07 -17.51 -1.87
N ASP A 260 -26.83 -18.35 -2.47
CA ASP A 260 -26.96 -19.75 -2.04
C ASP A 260 -26.03 -20.71 -2.84
N ASP A 261 -25.24 -20.16 -3.78
CA ASP A 261 -24.23 -20.92 -4.52
C ASP A 261 -23.00 -21.18 -3.65
N ASN A 262 -22.56 -22.44 -3.54
CA ASN A 262 -21.39 -22.83 -2.79
C ASN A 262 -20.36 -23.53 -3.68
N PHE A 263 -19.09 -23.37 -3.32
CA PHE A 263 -17.97 -23.84 -4.13
C PHE A 263 -16.94 -24.61 -3.29
N ASP A 264 -16.22 -25.53 -3.96
CA ASP A 264 -15.16 -26.30 -3.33
C ASP A 264 -13.86 -25.50 -3.22
N VAL A 265 -13.61 -24.64 -4.21
CA VAL A 265 -12.41 -23.80 -4.26
C VAL A 265 -12.77 -22.38 -4.68
N ILE A 266 -12.26 -21.39 -3.93
CA ILE A 266 -12.45 -19.98 -4.26
C ILE A 266 -11.10 -19.27 -4.30
N PHE A 267 -10.83 -18.58 -5.40
CA PHE A 267 -9.69 -17.68 -5.54
C PHE A 267 -10.19 -16.25 -5.67
N SER A 268 -9.47 -15.27 -5.12
CA SER A 268 -9.82 -13.88 -5.38
C SER A 268 -8.69 -12.91 -5.07
N ASN A 269 -8.65 -11.83 -5.86
CA ASN A 269 -8.01 -10.58 -5.52
C ASN A 269 -9.09 -9.49 -5.53
N PRO A 270 -9.85 -9.31 -4.43
CA PRO A 270 -10.97 -8.39 -4.39
C PRO A 270 -10.52 -6.93 -4.44
N PRO A 271 -11.41 -5.98 -4.80
CA PRO A 271 -11.07 -4.56 -4.81
C PRO A 271 -10.80 -4.03 -3.39
N PHE A 272 -9.74 -3.21 -3.24
CA PHE A 272 -9.34 -2.59 -1.95
C PHE A 272 -9.91 -1.19 -1.82
N MET A 273 -11.22 -1.08 -1.64
CA MET A 273 -11.89 0.22 -1.63
C MET A 273 -13.11 0.26 -0.72
N THR A 274 -13.54 1.46 -0.40
CA THR A 274 -14.88 1.67 0.15
C THR A 274 -15.81 1.98 -1.01
N PRO A 275 -16.90 1.21 -1.23
CA PRO A 275 -17.87 1.51 -2.26
C PRO A 275 -18.41 2.94 -2.13
N LYS A 276 -18.43 3.68 -3.24
CA LYS A 276 -18.96 5.06 -3.30
C LYS A 276 -20.42 5.06 -3.76
N GLY A 277 -21.09 6.20 -3.64
CA GLY A 277 -22.42 6.38 -4.21
C GLY A 277 -23.59 5.80 -3.38
N GLY A 278 -23.40 5.60 -2.08
CA GLY A 278 -24.47 5.10 -1.20
C GLY A 278 -24.75 3.60 -1.35
N ILE A 279 -23.84 2.85 -1.98
CA ILE A 279 -23.93 1.39 -2.06
C ILE A 279 -23.92 0.83 -0.65
N THR A 280 -25.02 0.18 -0.26
CA THR A 280 -25.16 -0.48 1.04
C THR A 280 -25.09 -1.99 0.82
N PRO A 281 -24.08 -2.67 1.41
CA PRO A 281 -24.02 -4.12 1.41
C PRO A 281 -25.28 -4.71 2.02
N HIS A 282 -25.72 -5.87 1.53
CA HIS A 282 -26.89 -6.53 2.13
C HIS A 282 -26.57 -7.05 3.55
N ASN A 283 -27.61 -7.43 4.29
CA ASN A 283 -27.53 -7.73 5.73
C ASN A 283 -27.16 -9.18 6.07
N ARG A 284 -26.80 -10.01 5.10
CA ARG A 284 -26.41 -11.43 5.31
C ARG A 284 -24.95 -11.62 5.71
N TYR A 285 -24.10 -10.59 5.57
CA TYR A 285 -22.71 -10.64 6.03
C TYR A 285 -22.61 -10.82 7.55
N GLN A 286 -21.70 -11.67 8.00
CA GLN A 286 -21.43 -11.88 9.43
C GLN A 286 -20.70 -10.69 10.04
N VAL A 287 -19.85 -10.02 9.25
CA VAL A 287 -19.07 -8.87 9.69
C VAL A 287 -19.66 -7.58 9.12
N SER A 288 -20.14 -6.70 10.01
CA SER A 288 -20.57 -5.37 9.59
C SER A 288 -19.39 -4.51 9.19
N ALA A 289 -19.25 -4.20 7.92
CA ALA A 289 -18.15 -3.43 7.35
C ALA A 289 -18.63 -2.54 6.18
N LYS A 290 -17.82 -1.48 5.91
CA LYS A 290 -17.99 -0.62 4.73
C LYS A 290 -16.89 -0.86 3.69
N ARG A 291 -15.89 -1.65 4.00
CA ARG A 291 -14.72 -1.92 3.16
C ARG A 291 -14.97 -3.18 2.34
N ALA A 292 -14.80 -3.06 1.01
CA ALA A 292 -15.06 -4.17 0.09
C ALA A 292 -14.21 -5.40 0.42
N GLU A 293 -12.91 -5.21 0.69
CA GLU A 293 -11.99 -6.31 1.00
C GLU A 293 -12.40 -7.10 2.25
N VAL A 294 -13.04 -6.49 3.25
CA VAL A 294 -13.56 -7.18 4.44
C VAL A 294 -14.77 -8.04 4.05
N LEU A 295 -15.69 -7.47 3.29
CA LEU A 295 -16.93 -8.13 2.87
C LEU A 295 -16.66 -9.29 1.90
N PHE A 296 -15.69 -9.15 0.99
CA PHE A 296 -15.29 -10.25 0.11
C PHE A 296 -14.69 -11.43 0.86
N VAL A 297 -13.89 -11.19 1.90
CA VAL A 297 -13.35 -12.30 2.73
C VAL A 297 -14.47 -13.00 3.50
N ASP A 298 -15.43 -12.25 4.05
CA ASP A 298 -16.64 -12.79 4.70
C ASP A 298 -17.47 -13.60 3.70
N TYR A 299 -17.78 -13.04 2.52
CA TYR A 299 -18.47 -13.72 1.43
C TYR A 299 -17.80 -15.05 1.07
N ILE A 300 -16.50 -15.05 0.86
CA ILE A 300 -15.75 -16.26 0.47
C ILE A 300 -15.81 -17.32 1.56
N ALA A 301 -15.65 -16.93 2.83
CA ALA A 301 -15.75 -17.88 3.95
C ALA A 301 -17.14 -18.55 4.04
N GLU A 302 -18.21 -17.78 3.78
CA GLU A 302 -19.60 -18.28 3.77
C GLU A 302 -19.88 -19.20 2.59
N HIS A 303 -19.41 -18.86 1.39
CA HIS A 303 -19.71 -19.59 0.14
C HIS A 303 -18.81 -20.78 -0.13
N LEU A 304 -17.93 -21.16 0.78
CA LEU A 304 -17.18 -22.40 0.71
C LEU A 304 -18.04 -23.58 1.19
N ASN A 305 -18.01 -24.67 0.43
CA ASN A 305 -18.51 -25.97 0.87
C ASN A 305 -17.90 -26.39 2.23
N PRO A 306 -18.49 -27.35 2.97
CA PRO A 306 -17.99 -27.77 4.29
C PRO A 306 -16.53 -28.23 4.30
N THR A 307 -16.02 -28.75 3.19
CA THR A 307 -14.61 -29.13 2.97
C THR A 307 -13.87 -28.18 2.04
N GLY A 308 -14.47 -27.02 1.76
CA GLY A 308 -13.96 -26.06 0.80
C GLY A 308 -12.73 -25.29 1.28
N ARG A 309 -11.97 -24.79 0.33
CA ARG A 309 -10.74 -24.04 0.56
C ARG A 309 -10.62 -22.81 -0.36
N ALA A 310 -9.88 -21.82 0.10
CA ALA A 310 -9.70 -20.59 -0.66
C ALA A 310 -8.30 -19.99 -0.48
N ALA A 311 -7.89 -19.21 -1.48
CA ALA A 311 -6.72 -18.34 -1.39
C ALA A 311 -7.12 -16.92 -1.82
N ILE A 312 -6.91 -15.94 -0.92
CA ILE A 312 -7.43 -14.58 -1.07
C ILE A 312 -6.31 -13.57 -0.86
N ILE A 313 -6.11 -12.68 -1.82
CA ILE A 313 -5.20 -11.54 -1.65
C ILE A 313 -5.94 -10.45 -0.87
N VAL A 314 -5.27 -9.92 0.15
CA VAL A 314 -5.82 -8.86 1.00
C VAL A 314 -4.79 -7.76 1.24
N PRO A 315 -5.20 -6.49 1.42
CA PRO A 315 -4.29 -5.45 1.87
C PRO A 315 -3.83 -5.74 3.29
N GLU A 316 -2.62 -5.35 3.63
CA GLU A 316 -2.02 -5.65 4.93
C GLU A 316 -2.84 -5.12 6.12
N GLY A 317 -3.66 -4.08 5.90
CA GLY A 317 -4.62 -3.59 6.90
C GLY A 317 -5.53 -4.68 7.50
N ILE A 318 -5.94 -5.67 6.72
CA ILE A 318 -6.77 -6.80 7.22
C ILE A 318 -6.04 -7.57 8.32
N VAL A 319 -4.74 -7.79 8.18
CA VAL A 319 -3.99 -8.65 9.09
C VAL A 319 -3.62 -7.99 10.42
N PHE A 320 -3.61 -6.63 10.52
CA PHE A 320 -3.16 -5.98 11.76
C PHE A 320 -4.00 -4.81 12.27
N GLN A 321 -4.82 -4.13 11.45
CA GLN A 321 -5.53 -2.93 11.90
C GLN A 321 -6.49 -3.20 13.06
N SER A 322 -6.58 -2.24 14.00
CA SER A 322 -7.35 -2.36 15.24
C SER A 322 -8.84 -2.01 15.09
N GLN A 323 -9.27 -1.50 13.93
CA GLN A 323 -10.68 -1.16 13.69
C GLN A 323 -11.58 -2.40 13.87
N THR A 324 -12.76 -2.20 14.45
CA THR A 324 -13.69 -3.26 14.84
C THR A 324 -14.00 -4.26 13.71
N ALA A 325 -14.23 -3.76 12.49
CA ALA A 325 -14.56 -4.64 11.35
C ALA A 325 -13.40 -5.60 11.03
N TYR A 326 -12.16 -5.11 11.00
CA TYR A 326 -10.98 -5.94 10.74
C TYR A 326 -10.74 -6.95 11.87
N LYS A 327 -10.89 -6.52 13.13
CA LYS A 327 -10.74 -7.42 14.29
C LYS A 327 -11.81 -8.52 14.27
N ASN A 328 -13.08 -8.17 14.00
CA ASN A 328 -14.17 -9.14 13.93
C ASN A 328 -13.97 -10.14 12.79
N LEU A 329 -13.48 -9.69 11.63
CA LEU A 329 -13.16 -10.58 10.52
C LEU A 329 -12.07 -11.58 10.90
N ARG A 330 -10.96 -11.12 11.47
CA ARG A 330 -9.88 -11.99 11.92
C ARG A 330 -10.35 -12.97 13.00
N LYS A 331 -11.16 -12.50 13.95
CA LYS A 331 -11.79 -13.35 14.96
C LYS A 331 -12.64 -14.45 14.33
N MET A 332 -13.51 -14.09 13.39
CA MET A 332 -14.33 -15.04 12.62
C MET A 332 -13.44 -16.09 11.92
N LEU A 333 -12.39 -15.68 11.24
CA LEU A 333 -11.50 -16.57 10.48
C LEU A 333 -10.74 -17.55 11.39
N VAL A 334 -10.29 -17.12 12.57
CA VAL A 334 -9.51 -17.94 13.51
C VAL A 334 -10.42 -18.83 14.34
N GLU A 335 -11.41 -18.27 15.05
CA GLU A 335 -12.33 -19.02 15.92
C GLU A 335 -13.30 -19.91 15.13
N GLY A 336 -13.72 -19.45 13.94
CA GLY A 336 -14.57 -20.23 13.02
C GLY A 336 -13.83 -21.39 12.32
N ASN A 337 -12.54 -21.54 12.55
CA ASN A 337 -11.71 -22.57 11.91
C ASN A 337 -11.73 -22.51 10.38
N TYR A 338 -11.56 -21.31 9.83
CA TYR A 338 -11.40 -21.11 8.39
C TYR A 338 -9.93 -21.05 7.98
N LEU A 339 -9.13 -20.26 8.71
CA LEU A 339 -7.76 -19.91 8.35
C LEU A 339 -6.75 -20.94 8.84
N TYR A 340 -5.88 -21.43 7.92
CA TYR A 340 -4.76 -22.31 8.26
C TYR A 340 -3.40 -21.70 7.93
N GLY A 341 -3.35 -20.66 7.07
CA GLY A 341 -2.10 -20.05 6.67
C GLY A 341 -2.24 -18.61 6.21
N VAL A 342 -1.13 -17.88 6.33
CA VAL A 342 -0.98 -16.50 5.83
C VAL A 342 0.37 -16.35 5.15
N ILE A 343 0.40 -15.79 3.93
CA ILE A 343 1.64 -15.44 3.23
C ILE A 343 1.75 -13.93 3.19
N SER A 344 2.81 -13.37 3.75
CA SER A 344 3.13 -11.94 3.61
C SER A 344 3.94 -11.73 2.33
N LEU A 345 3.43 -10.87 1.43
CA LEU A 345 4.09 -10.54 0.17
C LEU A 345 5.02 -9.33 0.32
N PRO A 346 6.10 -9.21 -0.48
CA PRO A 346 6.93 -8.03 -0.47
C PRO A 346 6.17 -6.78 -0.95
N ALA A 347 6.49 -5.62 -0.38
CA ALA A 347 5.94 -4.37 -0.83
C ALA A 347 6.33 -4.10 -2.29
N GLY A 348 5.38 -3.75 -3.15
CA GLY A 348 5.64 -3.49 -4.58
C GLY A 348 5.43 -4.69 -5.51
N VAL A 349 4.95 -5.84 -5.04
CA VAL A 349 4.55 -6.97 -5.91
C VAL A 349 3.55 -6.52 -6.99
N PHE A 350 2.70 -5.56 -6.65
CA PHE A 350 1.69 -5.00 -7.55
C PHE A 350 2.14 -3.74 -8.31
N ASN A 351 3.43 -3.39 -8.28
CA ASN A 351 3.94 -2.29 -9.07
C ASN A 351 3.77 -2.57 -10.58
N PRO A 352 3.45 -1.53 -11.39
CA PRO A 352 3.29 -0.11 -11.07
C PRO A 352 1.90 0.29 -10.54
N TYR A 353 0.96 -0.65 -10.36
CA TYR A 353 -0.44 -0.35 -10.05
C TYR A 353 -0.65 0.11 -8.60
N SER A 354 0.06 -0.50 -7.67
CA SER A 354 -0.09 -0.21 -6.25
C SER A 354 1.19 -0.53 -5.49
N GLY A 355 1.60 0.43 -4.65
CA GLY A 355 2.63 0.22 -3.62
C GLY A 355 2.08 -0.39 -2.33
N VAL A 356 0.78 -0.72 -2.26
CA VAL A 356 0.16 -1.30 -1.07
C VAL A 356 0.76 -2.67 -0.80
N LYS A 357 1.28 -2.86 0.40
CA LYS A 357 1.72 -4.17 0.88
C LYS A 357 0.50 -5.06 1.11
N THR A 358 0.61 -6.32 0.67
CA THR A 358 -0.49 -7.28 0.67
C THR A 358 -0.07 -8.58 1.33
N SER A 359 -1.06 -9.36 1.73
CA SER A 359 -0.91 -10.73 2.22
C SER A 359 -1.89 -11.65 1.52
N ILE A 360 -1.62 -12.96 1.54
CA ILE A 360 -2.54 -13.98 1.08
C ILE A 360 -3.09 -14.71 2.30
N LEU A 361 -4.42 -14.77 2.41
CA LEU A 361 -5.11 -15.62 3.38
C LEU A 361 -5.39 -16.97 2.74
N LEU A 362 -4.98 -18.04 3.40
CA LEU A 362 -5.22 -19.42 2.98
C LEU A 362 -6.25 -20.05 3.90
N ILE A 363 -7.40 -20.36 3.34
CA ILE A 363 -8.56 -20.97 4.01
C ILE A 363 -8.66 -22.42 3.60
N ASP A 364 -8.88 -23.31 4.57
CA ASP A 364 -9.26 -24.71 4.38
C ASP A 364 -10.06 -25.14 5.59
N LYS A 365 -11.38 -25.33 5.41
CA LYS A 365 -12.30 -25.66 6.52
C LYS A 365 -12.00 -27.00 7.20
N THR A 366 -11.37 -27.95 6.51
CA THR A 366 -10.98 -29.24 7.07
C THR A 366 -9.67 -29.11 7.84
N LEU A 367 -8.63 -28.62 7.18
CA LEU A 367 -7.30 -28.49 7.75
C LEU A 367 -7.29 -27.53 8.96
N ALA A 368 -8.02 -26.43 8.88
CA ALA A 368 -8.13 -25.48 9.97
C ALA A 368 -8.82 -26.07 11.22
N LYS A 369 -9.72 -27.05 11.09
CA LYS A 369 -10.30 -27.77 12.23
C LYS A 369 -9.33 -28.76 12.85
N GLU A 370 -8.49 -29.38 12.04
CA GLU A 370 -7.51 -30.38 12.49
C GLU A 370 -6.29 -29.77 13.16
N ARG A 371 -5.96 -28.52 12.84
CA ARG A 371 -4.79 -27.82 13.35
C ARG A 371 -5.17 -26.80 14.41
N ASP A 372 -4.42 -26.78 15.52
CA ASP A 372 -4.54 -25.76 16.58
C ASP A 372 -3.69 -24.51 16.31
N SER A 373 -2.90 -24.52 15.23
CA SER A 373 -1.96 -23.47 14.84
C SER A 373 -2.21 -22.97 13.41
N ILE A 374 -1.78 -21.75 13.14
CA ILE A 374 -1.78 -21.12 11.83
C ILE A 374 -0.33 -20.93 11.37
N LEU A 375 -0.06 -21.27 10.12
CA LEU A 375 1.24 -21.13 9.50
C LEU A 375 1.37 -19.74 8.84
N PHE A 376 2.37 -18.99 9.23
CA PHE A 376 2.76 -17.71 8.61
C PHE A 376 4.05 -17.92 7.82
N VAL A 377 4.05 -17.49 6.56
CA VAL A 377 5.24 -17.55 5.69
C VAL A 377 5.47 -16.18 5.09
N LYS A 378 6.71 -15.72 5.14
CA LYS A 378 7.12 -14.46 4.51
C LYS A 378 7.81 -14.75 3.19
N LEU A 379 7.29 -14.20 2.09
CA LEU A 379 7.92 -14.19 0.78
C LEU A 379 8.71 -12.88 0.65
N ASN A 380 10.05 -12.95 0.56
CA ASN A 380 10.88 -11.76 0.41
C ASN A 380 11.23 -11.49 -1.06
N ASN A 381 11.40 -12.55 -1.85
CA ASN A 381 11.78 -12.47 -3.27
C ASN A 381 10.82 -13.33 -4.12
N ASP A 382 9.96 -12.68 -4.87
CA ASP A 382 9.00 -13.36 -5.77
C ASP A 382 9.58 -13.62 -7.18
N GLY A 383 10.87 -13.36 -7.41
CA GLY A 383 11.56 -13.54 -8.68
C GLY A 383 11.57 -12.30 -9.57
N PHE A 384 11.10 -11.16 -9.05
CA PHE A 384 11.07 -9.89 -9.78
C PHE A 384 11.56 -8.73 -8.90
N ASP A 385 12.22 -7.73 -9.51
CA ASP A 385 12.58 -6.51 -8.79
C ASP A 385 11.31 -5.75 -8.36
N LEU A 386 11.43 -4.91 -7.34
CA LEU A 386 10.31 -4.14 -6.80
C LEU A 386 10.13 -2.78 -7.51
N GLY A 387 10.83 -2.56 -8.62
CA GLY A 387 10.71 -1.37 -9.44
C GLY A 387 9.40 -1.35 -10.25
N ALA A 388 9.09 -0.20 -10.86
CA ALA A 388 7.88 -0.02 -11.65
C ALA A 388 7.78 -0.96 -12.86
N GLN A 389 8.90 -1.46 -13.38
CA GLN A 389 8.92 -2.36 -14.54
C GLN A 389 8.93 -3.86 -14.17
N ARG A 390 9.07 -4.20 -12.90
CA ARG A 390 9.03 -5.59 -12.42
C ARG A 390 9.89 -6.52 -13.27
N ARG A 391 11.20 -6.28 -13.35
CA ARG A 391 12.14 -7.08 -14.13
C ARG A 391 12.46 -8.38 -13.40
N GLU A 392 12.58 -9.46 -14.13
CA GLU A 392 12.95 -10.78 -13.60
C GLU A 392 14.33 -10.73 -12.92
N ILE A 393 14.42 -11.29 -11.72
CA ILE A 393 15.66 -11.45 -10.94
C ILE A 393 15.79 -12.89 -10.46
N LYS A 394 17.02 -13.31 -10.15
CA LYS A 394 17.30 -14.66 -9.63
C LYS A 394 16.90 -14.80 -8.16
N GLY A 395 16.69 -16.03 -7.73
CA GLY A 395 16.51 -16.40 -6.33
C GLY A 395 15.05 -16.30 -5.86
N SER A 396 14.07 -16.57 -6.73
CA SER A 396 12.66 -16.65 -6.32
C SER A 396 12.46 -17.67 -5.19
N GLU A 397 11.83 -17.25 -4.11
CA GLU A 397 11.48 -18.07 -2.95
C GLU A 397 10.10 -18.78 -3.13
N ILE A 398 9.39 -18.54 -4.23
CA ILE A 398 8.07 -19.13 -4.48
C ILE A 398 8.08 -20.66 -4.37
N PRO A 399 9.04 -21.41 -4.96
CA PRO A 399 9.07 -22.86 -4.81
C PRO A 399 9.20 -23.32 -3.35
N ASP A 400 9.97 -22.61 -2.54
CA ASP A 400 10.15 -22.92 -1.12
C ASP A 400 8.86 -22.65 -0.33
N VAL A 401 8.20 -21.53 -0.59
CA VAL A 401 6.89 -21.20 0.01
C VAL A 401 5.86 -22.28 -0.31
N VAL A 402 5.76 -22.71 -1.56
CA VAL A 402 4.85 -23.79 -1.99
C VAL A 402 5.17 -25.09 -1.26
N ASN A 403 6.46 -25.46 -1.17
CA ASN A 403 6.88 -26.68 -0.49
C ASN A 403 6.58 -26.63 1.02
N ILE A 404 6.79 -25.50 1.68
CA ILE A 404 6.47 -25.31 3.10
C ILE A 404 4.98 -25.56 3.35
N PHE A 405 4.09 -24.99 2.53
CA PHE A 405 2.64 -25.21 2.69
C PHE A 405 2.21 -26.63 2.35
N LYS A 406 2.75 -27.24 1.30
CA LYS A 406 2.48 -28.63 0.95
C LYS A 406 2.91 -29.62 2.06
N ASP A 407 4.05 -29.36 2.68
CA ASP A 407 4.54 -30.15 3.81
C ASP A 407 3.64 -29.97 5.04
N TYR A 408 3.27 -28.75 5.35
CA TYR A 408 2.33 -28.45 6.46
C TYR A 408 0.97 -29.10 6.25
N GLN A 409 0.43 -29.07 5.03
CA GLN A 409 -0.81 -29.75 4.66
C GLN A 409 -0.73 -31.26 4.88
N LYS A 410 0.40 -31.89 4.59
CA LYS A 410 0.66 -33.31 4.82
C LYS A 410 0.98 -33.68 6.28
N GLY A 411 1.05 -32.71 7.16
CA GLY A 411 1.39 -32.92 8.58
C GLY A 411 2.89 -33.05 8.85
N VAL A 412 3.74 -32.72 7.89
CA VAL A 412 5.20 -32.65 8.09
C VAL A 412 5.50 -31.43 8.97
N ASP A 413 6.41 -31.61 9.94
CA ASP A 413 6.86 -30.51 10.78
C ASP A 413 7.65 -29.49 9.95
N VAL A 414 7.19 -28.25 9.98
CA VAL A 414 7.80 -27.09 9.30
C VAL A 414 8.47 -26.12 10.27
N THR A 415 8.54 -26.49 11.57
CA THR A 415 9.18 -25.68 12.60
C THR A 415 10.67 -25.50 12.28
N GLY A 416 11.16 -24.25 12.36
CA GLY A 416 12.56 -23.93 12.09
C GLY A 416 12.92 -23.75 10.60
N ARG A 417 11.96 -23.86 9.68
CA ARG A 417 12.20 -23.45 8.30
C ARG A 417 12.34 -21.94 8.20
N GLU A 418 13.25 -21.50 7.37
CA GLU A 418 13.44 -20.07 7.08
C GLU A 418 12.13 -19.44 6.60
N ASN A 419 11.85 -18.24 7.07
CA ASN A 419 10.63 -17.47 6.75
C ASN A 419 9.29 -18.10 7.18
N ALA A 420 9.27 -19.22 7.93
CA ALA A 420 8.05 -19.88 8.40
C ALA A 420 7.90 -19.76 9.93
N ILE A 421 6.70 -19.40 10.37
CA ILE A 421 6.36 -19.25 11.79
C ILE A 421 5.03 -19.97 12.05
N LEU A 422 4.99 -20.83 13.07
CA LEU A 422 3.78 -21.45 13.55
C LEU A 422 3.32 -20.74 14.82
N ALA A 423 2.07 -20.25 14.84
CA ALA A 423 1.46 -19.67 16.03
C ALA A 423 0.18 -20.42 16.42
N LYS A 424 -0.02 -20.70 17.70
CA LYS A 424 -1.24 -21.31 18.18
C LYS A 424 -2.41 -20.34 18.06
N LYS A 425 -3.59 -20.85 17.75
CA LYS A 425 -4.81 -20.03 17.70
C LYS A 425 -5.11 -19.32 19.02
N SER A 426 -4.77 -19.94 20.15
CA SER A 426 -4.90 -19.33 21.48
C SER A 426 -3.99 -18.09 21.63
N GLU A 427 -2.73 -18.18 21.18
CA GLU A 427 -1.78 -17.07 21.22
C GLU A 427 -2.24 -15.91 20.32
N ILE A 428 -2.81 -16.26 19.15
CA ILE A 428 -3.37 -15.29 18.21
C ILE A 428 -4.59 -14.58 18.84
N ALA A 429 -5.44 -15.30 19.54
CA ALA A 429 -6.61 -14.75 20.23
C ALA A 429 -6.20 -13.80 21.37
N GLU A 430 -5.17 -14.12 22.13
CA GLU A 430 -4.61 -13.26 23.19
C GLU A 430 -4.00 -11.96 22.64
N GLN A 431 -3.60 -11.93 21.36
CA GLN A 431 -3.05 -10.78 20.69
C GLN A 431 -4.04 -10.12 19.70
N ASP A 432 -5.30 -10.00 20.09
CA ASP A 432 -6.34 -9.32 19.30
C ASP A 432 -6.52 -9.87 17.87
N PHE A 433 -6.27 -11.17 17.70
CA PHE A 433 -6.35 -11.87 16.41
C PHE A 433 -5.46 -11.24 15.31
N ILE A 434 -4.33 -10.66 15.69
CA ILE A 434 -3.40 -10.09 14.71
C ILE A 434 -2.75 -11.23 13.90
N LEU A 435 -2.77 -11.11 12.56
CA LEU A 435 -2.29 -12.14 11.62
C LEU A 435 -0.94 -11.74 10.99
N VAL A 436 -0.04 -11.20 11.80
CA VAL A 436 1.34 -10.85 11.41
C VAL A 436 2.30 -11.84 12.05
N GLY A 437 2.89 -12.74 11.26
CA GLY A 437 3.73 -13.83 11.75
C GLY A 437 4.89 -13.37 12.63
N GLU A 438 5.54 -12.27 12.30
CA GLU A 438 6.66 -11.72 13.08
C GLU A 438 6.32 -11.47 14.57
N ARG A 439 5.06 -11.24 14.90
CA ARG A 439 4.61 -11.11 16.30
C ARG A 439 4.69 -12.42 17.09
N TYR A 440 4.61 -13.54 16.38
CA TYR A 440 4.63 -14.89 16.95
C TYR A 440 5.99 -15.56 16.79
N LYS A 441 6.95 -14.89 16.21
CA LYS A 441 8.36 -15.25 16.43
C LYS A 441 8.58 -15.17 17.92
N THR A 442 8.48 -16.30 18.58
CA THR A 442 8.74 -16.35 20.00
C THR A 442 10.13 -15.78 20.20
N ALA A 443 10.21 -14.62 20.86
CA ALA A 443 11.47 -14.19 21.48
C ALA A 443 12.10 -15.34 22.29
N LEU A 444 11.31 -16.31 22.68
CA LEU A 444 11.70 -17.55 23.36
C LEU A 444 12.39 -18.60 22.45
N ALA A 445 12.06 -18.72 21.16
CA ALA A 445 12.84 -19.62 20.28
C ALA A 445 14.20 -19.02 19.90
N THR A 446 14.26 -17.69 19.76
CA THR A 446 15.53 -16.97 19.60
C THR A 446 16.21 -16.73 20.95
N LEU A 447 15.46 -16.56 22.04
CA LEU A 447 15.97 -16.44 23.41
C LEU A 447 16.41 -17.80 23.98
N ALA A 448 15.86 -18.92 23.56
CA ALA A 448 16.34 -20.25 23.91
C ALA A 448 17.68 -20.58 23.23
N ALA A 449 18.04 -19.89 22.16
CA ALA A 449 19.34 -20.06 21.49
C ALA A 449 20.46 -19.25 22.17
N TRP A 450 20.12 -18.22 22.95
CA TRP A 450 21.12 -17.33 23.56
C TRP A 450 21.03 -17.36 25.10
N PRO A 451 22.18 -17.36 25.79
CA PRO A 451 22.16 -17.29 27.24
C PRO A 451 21.57 -15.96 27.70
N ILE A 452 20.66 -16.04 28.67
CA ILE A 452 20.11 -14.85 29.33
C ILE A 452 21.07 -14.44 30.46
N VAL A 453 21.53 -13.21 30.42
CA VAL A 453 22.46 -12.66 31.41
C VAL A 453 21.91 -11.36 31.98
N LYS A 454 22.37 -10.98 33.15
CA LYS A 454 22.04 -9.67 33.71
C LYS A 454 22.91 -8.59 33.06
N LEU A 455 22.33 -7.42 32.88
CA LEU A 455 23.03 -6.26 32.30
C LEU A 455 24.30 -5.92 33.10
N GLY A 456 24.25 -6.03 34.44
CA GLY A 456 25.41 -5.86 35.31
C GLY A 456 26.51 -6.93 35.21
N ASP A 457 26.24 -8.08 34.57
CA ASP A 457 27.26 -9.14 34.34
C ASP A 457 28.07 -8.89 33.07
N VAL A 458 27.62 -7.99 32.21
CA VAL A 458 28.26 -7.66 30.92
C VAL A 458 28.58 -6.16 30.76
N CYS A 459 28.12 -5.33 31.68
CA CYS A 459 28.43 -3.89 31.73
C CYS A 459 28.87 -3.48 33.15
N GLU A 460 29.92 -2.69 33.23
CA GLU A 460 30.22 -1.94 34.46
C GLU A 460 29.29 -0.73 34.56
N ILE A 461 28.54 -0.64 35.68
CA ILE A 461 27.58 0.44 35.89
C ILE A 461 28.23 1.55 36.73
N ASN A 462 28.30 2.74 36.18
CA ASN A 462 28.97 3.93 36.76
C ASN A 462 30.47 3.67 37.08
N PRO A 463 31.33 3.56 36.05
CA PRO A 463 32.79 3.40 36.21
C PRO A 463 33.38 4.44 37.17
N LYS A 464 34.45 4.02 37.88
CA LYS A 464 35.03 4.84 38.91
C LYS A 464 35.95 5.93 38.36
N LYS A 465 35.83 7.13 38.84
CA LYS A 465 36.70 8.29 38.51
C LYS A 465 38.17 8.05 38.89
N SER A 466 38.46 7.07 39.76
CA SER A 466 39.81 6.71 40.12
C SER A 466 40.65 6.23 38.90
N GLU A 467 40.07 5.82 37.81
CA GLU A 467 40.75 5.46 36.57
C GLU A 467 41.57 6.62 35.98
N ILE A 468 41.15 7.85 36.26
CA ILE A 468 41.78 9.08 35.72
C ILE A 468 42.38 9.97 36.81
N SER A 469 42.53 9.44 38.04
CA SER A 469 43.02 10.20 39.19
C SER A 469 44.48 10.69 39.02
N ASN A 470 45.25 10.07 38.12
CA ASN A 470 46.68 10.43 37.88
C ASN A 470 46.83 11.51 36.77
N LEU A 471 45.74 12.00 36.20
CA LEU A 471 45.81 13.04 35.17
C LEU A 471 45.96 14.43 35.81
N PRO A 472 46.67 15.36 35.12
CA PRO A 472 46.78 16.74 35.55
C PRO A 472 45.41 17.42 35.73
N PRO A 473 45.23 18.26 36.74
CA PRO A 473 43.95 18.96 36.98
C PRO A 473 43.53 19.88 35.84
N GLU A 474 44.43 20.33 35.00
CA GLU A 474 44.24 21.18 33.81
C GLU A 474 43.87 20.39 32.56
N THR A 475 43.85 19.06 32.63
CA THR A 475 43.49 18.22 31.45
C THR A 475 42.14 18.64 30.95
N ILE A 476 42.03 18.95 29.67
CA ILE A 476 40.75 19.29 28.98
C ILE A 476 39.96 18.04 28.74
N VAL A 477 38.67 18.08 29.09
CA VAL A 477 37.74 16.97 28.96
C VAL A 477 36.40 17.47 28.38
N SER A 478 35.67 16.61 27.72
CA SER A 478 34.32 16.93 27.19
C SER A 478 33.33 17.02 28.36
N PHE A 479 32.48 18.05 28.33
CA PHE A 479 31.35 18.19 29.25
C PHE A 479 30.01 18.02 28.52
N VAL A 480 29.14 17.15 29.04
CA VAL A 480 27.89 16.75 28.41
C VAL A 480 26.71 17.00 29.34
N PRO A 481 26.06 18.16 29.24
CA PRO A 481 24.80 18.43 29.96
C PRO A 481 23.70 17.46 29.58
N MET A 482 22.69 17.29 30.44
CA MET A 482 21.51 16.44 30.13
C MET A 482 20.80 16.84 28.82
N ALA A 483 20.83 18.11 28.45
CA ALA A 483 20.22 18.64 27.23
C ALA A 483 20.92 18.19 25.94
N THR A 484 22.21 17.85 26.03
CA THR A 484 22.99 17.38 24.83
C THR A 484 22.62 15.97 24.38
N VAL A 485 22.17 15.12 25.33
CA VAL A 485 21.69 13.78 25.00
C VAL A 485 20.23 13.88 24.55
N ASN A 486 19.95 13.46 23.34
CA ASN A 486 18.62 13.55 22.74
C ASN A 486 17.82 12.25 22.92
N GLU A 487 16.49 12.38 22.83
CA GLU A 487 15.57 11.27 22.82
C GLU A 487 15.68 10.52 21.46
N HIS A 488 15.72 9.20 21.50
CA HIS A 488 15.74 8.33 20.30
C HIS A 488 16.91 8.57 19.30
N ARG A 489 17.99 9.23 19.74
CA ARG A 489 19.21 9.40 18.92
C ARG A 489 20.39 8.69 19.57
N LYS A 490 21.02 7.79 18.79
CA LYS A 490 22.15 6.96 19.25
C LYS A 490 23.38 7.79 19.69
N SER A 491 23.71 8.82 18.94
CA SER A 491 24.91 9.63 19.17
C SER A 491 24.57 11.08 19.52
N PHE A 492 25.41 11.67 20.29
CA PHE A 492 25.41 13.10 20.60
C PHE A 492 26.81 13.68 20.36
N VAL A 493 26.88 14.95 20.06
CA VAL A 493 28.17 15.67 19.88
C VAL A 493 28.40 16.50 21.13
N PRO A 494 29.53 16.30 21.86
CA PRO A 494 29.90 17.16 22.99
C PRO A 494 30.05 18.60 22.50
N THR A 495 29.43 19.54 23.19
CA THR A 495 29.43 20.97 22.82
C THR A 495 30.29 21.84 23.72
N GLU A 496 30.72 21.31 24.85
CA GLU A 496 31.49 22.05 25.86
C GLU A 496 32.74 21.28 26.22
N GLU A 497 33.80 22.03 26.49
CA GLU A 497 35.05 21.52 27.06
C GLU A 497 35.29 22.22 28.37
N ARG A 498 35.83 21.47 29.36
CA ARG A 498 36.17 21.99 30.70
C ARG A 498 37.46 21.37 31.20
N THR A 499 38.09 21.97 32.21
CA THR A 499 39.23 21.34 32.85
C THR A 499 38.73 20.21 33.77
N LEU A 500 39.57 19.19 33.94
CA LEU A 500 39.32 18.06 34.81
C LEU A 500 38.97 18.52 36.24
N SER A 501 39.67 19.53 36.74
CA SER A 501 39.49 20.12 38.08
C SER A 501 38.07 20.69 38.26
N GLU A 502 37.47 21.28 37.22
CA GLU A 502 36.13 21.87 37.27
C GLU A 502 35.03 20.81 37.35
N VAL A 503 35.26 19.65 36.76
CA VAL A 503 34.22 18.63 36.59
C VAL A 503 34.43 17.37 37.44
N TYR A 504 35.61 17.16 38.02
CA TYR A 504 35.89 15.95 38.76
C TYR A 504 34.96 15.76 39.99
N SER A 505 34.52 16.83 40.62
CA SER A 505 33.54 16.78 41.69
C SER A 505 32.15 17.11 41.17
N GLY A 506 31.14 16.35 41.60
CA GLY A 506 29.71 16.66 41.33
C GLY A 506 29.15 16.10 40.03
N TYR A 507 29.98 15.67 39.04
CA TYR A 507 29.52 15.17 37.73
C TYR A 507 29.83 13.67 37.51
N THR A 508 29.11 13.03 36.61
CA THR A 508 29.30 11.61 36.29
C THR A 508 30.37 11.47 35.21
N TYR A 509 31.35 10.58 35.44
CA TYR A 509 32.46 10.26 34.52
C TYR A 509 32.08 9.18 33.56
N PHE A 510 32.54 9.27 32.29
CA PHE A 510 32.40 8.29 31.25
C PHE A 510 33.51 8.47 30.18
N GLN A 511 33.66 7.49 29.29
CA GLN A 511 34.64 7.52 28.17
C GLN A 511 33.96 7.18 26.85
N ASN A 512 34.67 7.27 25.72
CA ASN A 512 34.15 6.85 24.42
C ASN A 512 33.77 5.36 24.48
N GLY A 513 32.57 5.04 23.88
CA GLY A 513 32.00 3.71 23.89
C GLY A 513 31.06 3.44 25.07
N ASP A 514 31.06 4.27 26.13
CA ASP A 514 30.12 4.14 27.23
C ASP A 514 28.70 4.54 26.77
N VAL A 515 27.68 3.85 27.26
CA VAL A 515 26.29 4.15 27.00
C VAL A 515 25.72 4.96 28.16
N LEU A 516 25.25 6.18 27.89
CA LEU A 516 24.60 7.06 28.86
C LEU A 516 23.11 6.79 28.87
N LEU A 517 22.53 6.70 30.06
CA LEU A 517 21.08 6.56 30.26
C LEU A 517 20.63 7.58 31.31
N ALA A 518 19.68 8.45 30.99
CA ALA A 518 19.09 9.33 31.98
C ALA A 518 18.31 8.52 33.02
N LYS A 519 18.44 8.87 34.30
CA LYS A 519 17.81 8.13 35.39
C LYS A 519 16.59 8.83 36.02
N VAL A 520 16.33 10.09 35.65
CA VAL A 520 15.32 10.97 36.26
C VAL A 520 14.14 11.26 35.34
N THR A 521 12.94 11.45 35.92
CA THR A 521 11.75 11.96 35.21
C THR A 521 11.95 13.38 34.69
N PRO A 522 11.41 13.77 33.52
CA PRO A 522 10.78 12.90 32.48
C PRO A 522 11.81 12.25 31.51
N CYS A 523 13.11 12.53 31.70
CA CYS A 523 14.16 12.14 30.75
C CYS A 523 14.26 10.63 30.53
N PHE A 524 14.15 9.81 31.61
CA PHE A 524 14.13 8.35 31.47
C PHE A 524 12.89 7.88 30.73
N GLU A 525 11.72 8.40 31.08
CA GLU A 525 10.42 8.03 30.48
C GLU A 525 10.35 8.32 28.99
N ASN A 526 11.06 9.36 28.55
CA ASN A 526 11.21 9.75 27.15
C ASN A 526 12.32 8.98 26.42
N GLY A 527 12.99 8.00 27.07
CA GLY A 527 14.04 7.19 26.45
C GLY A 527 15.35 7.94 26.19
N LYS A 528 15.63 9.00 26.94
CA LYS A 528 16.85 9.81 26.77
C LYS A 528 18.11 8.99 27.12
N SER A 529 18.83 8.55 26.09
CA SER A 529 20.03 7.73 26.15
C SER A 529 20.92 7.98 24.94
N GLY A 530 22.21 7.57 24.99
CA GLY A 530 23.11 7.73 23.86
C GLY A 530 24.49 7.12 24.11
N ILE A 531 25.23 6.86 23.04
CA ILE A 531 26.60 6.36 23.10
C ILE A 531 27.58 7.54 23.09
N ALA A 532 28.49 7.57 24.03
CA ALA A 532 29.53 8.57 24.08
C ALA A 532 30.58 8.35 23.00
N THR A 533 30.77 9.34 22.13
CA THR A 533 31.75 9.29 21.03
C THR A 533 32.36 10.67 20.81
N GLY A 534 33.61 10.70 20.30
CA GLY A 534 34.28 11.95 19.95
C GLY A 534 34.63 12.82 21.18
N LEU A 535 34.84 12.21 22.34
CA LEU A 535 35.22 12.91 23.55
C LEU A 535 36.69 13.36 23.49
N THR A 536 36.93 14.59 23.94
CA THR A 536 38.26 15.16 24.11
C THR A 536 39.07 14.35 25.11
N ASN A 537 40.24 13.92 24.72
CA ASN A 537 41.10 13.02 25.50
C ASN A 537 40.43 11.71 25.96
N ASN A 538 39.40 11.26 25.24
CA ASN A 538 38.62 10.08 25.57
C ASN A 538 37.88 10.19 26.93
N ILE A 539 37.70 11.37 27.46
CA ILE A 539 37.16 11.63 28.82
C ILE A 539 35.94 12.52 28.67
N GLY A 540 34.83 12.07 29.26
CA GLY A 540 33.61 12.83 29.38
C GLY A 540 33.13 12.95 30.81
N PHE A 541 32.56 14.08 31.13
CA PHE A 541 31.81 14.33 32.36
C PHE A 541 30.44 14.90 32.02
N GLY A 542 29.42 14.55 32.77
CA GLY A 542 28.06 15.04 32.52
C GLY A 542 27.18 15.04 33.73
N SER A 543 25.89 15.26 33.52
CA SER A 543 24.91 15.33 34.58
C SER A 543 25.03 14.20 35.60
N SER A 544 24.95 14.51 36.87
CA SER A 544 24.86 13.49 37.94
C SER A 544 23.61 12.60 37.82
N GLU A 545 22.66 12.98 36.94
CA GLU A 545 21.44 12.23 36.66
C GLU A 545 21.59 11.22 35.50
N PHE A 546 22.82 10.92 35.06
CA PHE A 546 23.12 9.80 34.18
C PHE A 546 23.48 8.51 34.93
N PHE A 547 23.02 7.37 34.45
CA PHE A 547 23.76 6.12 34.56
C PHE A 547 24.71 5.97 33.36
N VAL A 548 25.89 5.42 33.63
CA VAL A 548 26.88 5.07 32.64
C VAL A 548 26.98 3.54 32.60
N LEU A 549 26.74 2.98 31.45
CA LEU A 549 26.90 1.54 31.18
C LEU A 549 28.13 1.38 30.32
N ARG A 550 29.18 0.79 30.88
CA ARG A 550 30.44 0.45 30.13
C ARG A 550 30.40 -1.02 29.75
N PRO A 551 30.10 -1.33 28.48
CA PRO A 551 30.05 -2.71 28.00
C PRO A 551 31.45 -3.35 28.08
N ASN A 552 31.50 -4.65 28.41
CA ASN A 552 32.68 -5.45 28.20
C ASN A 552 32.84 -5.77 26.70
N PRO A 553 33.85 -5.23 26.01
CA PRO A 553 33.96 -5.34 24.55
C PRO A 553 34.15 -6.77 24.03
N ASP A 554 34.65 -7.69 24.88
CA ASP A 554 34.82 -9.10 24.54
C ASP A 554 33.50 -9.89 24.58
N ARG A 555 32.42 -9.29 25.09
CA ARG A 555 31.11 -9.95 25.31
C ARG A 555 29.95 -9.23 24.68
N VAL A 556 29.95 -7.91 24.67
CA VAL A 556 28.79 -7.15 24.26
C VAL A 556 29.16 -5.81 23.61
N LEU A 557 28.47 -5.44 22.54
CA LEU A 557 28.65 -4.19 21.83
C LEU A 557 27.88 -3.06 22.49
N SER A 558 28.45 -1.84 22.51
CA SER A 558 27.77 -0.61 22.98
C SER A 558 26.46 -0.35 22.20
N ASP A 559 26.50 -0.55 20.91
CA ASP A 559 25.33 -0.39 20.03
C ASP A 559 24.21 -1.38 20.38
N TYR A 560 24.56 -2.62 20.67
CA TYR A 560 23.61 -3.65 21.09
C TYR A 560 22.93 -3.28 22.43
N ILE A 561 23.74 -2.85 23.42
CA ILE A 561 23.22 -2.35 24.72
C ILE A 561 22.31 -1.14 24.53
N TYR A 562 22.74 -0.17 23.71
CA TYR A 562 21.92 1.01 23.41
C TYR A 562 20.55 0.61 22.82
N ARG A 563 20.52 -0.32 21.87
CA ARG A 563 19.27 -0.79 21.26
C ARG A 563 18.35 -1.47 22.30
N LEU A 564 18.91 -2.30 23.17
CA LEU A 564 18.13 -2.98 24.22
C LEU A 564 17.49 -2.01 25.22
N ILE A 565 18.26 -1.02 25.73
CA ILE A 565 17.74 -0.05 26.69
C ILE A 565 16.84 1.02 26.07
N SER A 566 16.82 1.11 24.73
CA SER A 566 15.92 1.99 23.97
C SER A 566 14.58 1.33 23.63
N THR A 567 14.36 0.07 24.03
CA THR A 567 13.09 -0.62 23.77
C THR A 567 11.98 -0.13 24.71
N ASP A 568 10.75 -0.07 24.19
CA ASP A 568 9.57 0.25 25.01
C ASP A 568 9.44 -0.69 26.22
N ALA A 569 9.77 -1.98 26.04
CA ALA A 569 9.74 -2.97 27.12
C ALA A 569 10.68 -2.61 28.28
N PHE A 570 11.90 -2.13 28.02
CA PHE A 570 12.83 -1.69 29.05
C PHE A 570 12.31 -0.43 29.75
N ILE A 571 11.87 0.56 28.97
CA ILE A 571 11.36 1.84 29.50
C ILE A 571 10.12 1.61 30.37
N GLU A 572 9.13 0.85 29.90
CA GLU A 572 7.89 0.57 30.64
C GLU A 572 8.16 -0.22 31.94
N GLN A 573 9.01 -1.23 31.90
CA GLN A 573 9.42 -1.93 33.12
C GLN A 573 10.14 -1.00 34.10
N GLY A 574 11.02 -0.13 33.59
CA GLY A 574 11.71 0.84 34.38
C GLY A 574 10.78 1.83 35.07
N LYS A 575 9.79 2.38 34.35
CA LYS A 575 8.76 3.26 34.91
C LYS A 575 8.09 2.67 36.18
N THR A 576 7.78 1.36 36.13
CA THR A 576 7.16 0.69 37.31
C THR A 576 8.05 0.57 38.51
N LYS A 577 9.38 0.78 38.39
CA LYS A 577 10.40 0.67 39.42
C LYS A 577 10.92 2.00 39.93
N MET A 578 10.51 3.10 39.30
CA MET A 578 10.95 4.44 39.69
C MET A 578 10.51 4.78 41.09
N THR A 579 11.38 5.46 41.83
CA THR A 579 11.14 5.88 43.20
C THR A 579 11.41 7.38 43.37
N GLY A 580 10.69 8.05 44.23
CA GLY A 580 10.80 9.49 44.52
C GLY A 580 9.44 10.15 44.78
N THR A 581 9.43 11.41 45.16
CA THR A 581 8.23 12.18 45.49
C THR A 581 8.16 13.47 44.64
N GLY A 582 6.96 14.02 44.48
CA GLY A 582 6.77 15.36 43.91
C GLY A 582 7.13 15.50 42.43
N GLY A 583 6.92 14.48 41.60
CA GLY A 583 7.19 14.55 40.14
C GLY A 583 8.66 14.37 39.76
N LEU A 584 9.57 14.20 40.74
CA LEU A 584 10.99 13.93 40.53
C LEU A 584 11.31 12.49 40.97
N GLN A 585 11.10 11.54 40.09
CA GLN A 585 11.39 10.11 40.31
C GLN A 585 12.68 9.70 39.64
N ARG A 586 13.31 8.65 40.15
CA ARG A 586 14.56 8.07 39.59
C ARG A 586 14.45 6.56 39.50
N ILE A 587 15.01 6.02 38.45
CA ILE A 587 15.17 4.57 38.29
C ILE A 587 16.29 4.08 39.22
N PRO A 588 16.09 3.02 40.00
CA PRO A 588 17.12 2.50 40.89
C PRO A 588 18.21 1.72 40.09
N ARG A 589 19.44 1.77 40.61
CA ARG A 589 20.59 1.05 40.03
C ARG A 589 20.34 -0.46 39.96
N ASP A 590 19.66 -1.00 40.96
CA ASP A 590 19.38 -2.44 41.05
C ASP A 590 18.49 -2.94 39.89
N PHE A 591 17.57 -2.08 39.42
CA PHE A 591 16.81 -2.41 38.19
C PHE A 591 17.75 -2.56 37.02
N ILE A 592 18.64 -1.58 36.80
CA ILE A 592 19.58 -1.61 35.67
C ILE A 592 20.48 -2.84 35.75
N SER A 593 21.09 -3.09 36.92
CA SER A 593 22.05 -4.19 37.10
C SER A 593 21.42 -5.57 36.98
N SER A 594 20.15 -5.71 37.40
CA SER A 594 19.45 -6.99 37.39
C SER A 594 18.62 -7.25 36.12
N TYR A 595 18.54 -6.25 35.23
CA TYR A 595 17.76 -6.40 33.99
C TYR A 595 18.35 -7.52 33.12
N SER A 596 17.49 -8.47 32.74
CA SER A 596 17.90 -9.65 31.97
C SER A 596 17.88 -9.37 30.49
N ILE A 597 18.96 -9.66 29.80
CA ILE A 597 19.14 -9.47 28.36
C ILE A 597 19.60 -10.77 27.69
N PRO A 598 19.20 -11.05 26.44
CA PRO A 598 19.83 -12.09 25.65
C PRO A 598 21.24 -11.68 25.25
N LEU A 599 22.18 -12.63 25.27
CA LEU A 599 23.58 -12.39 24.91
C LEU A 599 24.00 -13.32 23.75
N PRO A 600 23.69 -12.93 22.49
CA PRO A 600 24.21 -13.64 21.34
C PRO A 600 25.73 -13.43 21.16
N PRO A 601 26.42 -14.24 20.35
CA PRO A 601 27.80 -13.99 19.95
C PRO A 601 27.96 -12.62 19.29
N LEU A 602 29.14 -12.01 19.41
CA LEU A 602 29.39 -10.64 18.90
C LEU A 602 29.01 -10.48 17.42
N ALA A 603 29.34 -11.48 16.56
CA ALA A 603 28.97 -11.44 15.14
C ALA A 603 27.46 -11.30 14.92
N VAL A 604 26.63 -11.97 15.74
CA VAL A 604 25.17 -11.88 15.67
C VAL A 604 24.67 -10.54 16.21
N GLN A 605 25.33 -10.02 17.26
CA GLN A 605 25.03 -8.65 17.74
C GLN A 605 25.30 -7.61 16.64
N GLU A 606 26.39 -7.75 15.88
CA GLU A 606 26.72 -6.90 14.73
C GLU A 606 25.66 -6.99 13.63
N GLU A 607 25.18 -8.19 13.30
CA GLU A 607 24.11 -8.39 12.32
C GLU A 607 22.81 -7.68 12.75
N ILE A 608 22.39 -7.88 14.01
CA ILE A 608 21.20 -7.24 14.58
C ILE A 608 21.32 -5.71 14.53
N VAL A 609 22.45 -5.19 14.96
CA VAL A 609 22.70 -3.73 14.96
C VAL A 609 22.70 -3.20 13.53
N SER A 610 23.37 -3.88 12.61
CA SER A 610 23.46 -3.48 11.18
C SER A 610 22.06 -3.47 10.52
N GLU A 611 21.24 -4.46 10.79
CA GLU A 611 19.86 -4.50 10.27
C GLU A 611 19.01 -3.32 10.79
N ILE A 612 19.03 -3.07 12.10
CA ILE A 612 18.31 -1.94 12.71
C ILE A 612 18.82 -0.60 12.14
N GLU A 613 20.14 -0.44 11.97
CA GLU A 613 20.71 0.77 11.40
C GLU A 613 20.35 0.97 9.92
N SER A 614 20.13 -0.11 9.18
CA SER A 614 19.65 -0.02 7.80
C SER A 614 18.27 0.60 7.72
N TYR A 615 17.36 0.18 8.58
CA TYR A 615 16.03 0.78 8.70
C TYR A 615 16.07 2.22 9.21
N GLN A 616 16.92 2.50 10.19
CA GLN A 616 17.07 3.85 10.72
C GLN A 616 17.53 4.84 9.64
N ARG A 617 18.50 4.43 8.79
CA ARG A 617 18.95 5.26 7.65
C ARG A 617 17.81 5.55 6.67
N ILE A 618 16.92 4.60 6.41
CA ILE A 618 15.76 4.81 5.54
C ILE A 618 14.80 5.82 6.18
N ILE A 619 14.52 5.68 7.47
CA ILE A 619 13.65 6.59 8.23
C ILE A 619 14.22 8.00 8.23
N ASP A 620 15.51 8.14 8.52
CA ASP A 620 16.19 9.43 8.58
C ASP A 620 16.27 10.08 7.18
N GLY A 621 16.52 9.31 6.14
CA GLY A 621 16.48 9.77 4.75
C GLY A 621 15.07 10.23 4.34
N ALA A 622 14.03 9.47 4.69
CA ALA A 622 12.65 9.85 4.41
C ALA A 622 12.27 11.14 5.16
N ARG A 623 12.68 11.26 6.43
CA ARG A 623 12.47 12.49 7.22
C ARG A 623 13.15 13.69 6.59
N GLN A 624 14.41 13.56 6.13
CA GLN A 624 15.12 14.63 5.43
C GLN A 624 14.40 15.04 4.14
N VAL A 625 13.85 14.08 3.38
CA VAL A 625 13.05 14.39 2.19
C VAL A 625 11.82 15.21 2.58
N VAL A 626 11.08 14.80 3.62
CA VAL A 626 9.87 15.49 4.07
C VAL A 626 10.20 16.91 4.61
N GLU A 627 11.25 17.03 5.42
CA GLU A 627 11.66 18.31 6.02
C GLU A 627 12.23 19.31 4.99
N ASN A 628 12.89 18.81 3.95
CA ASN A 628 13.51 19.65 2.91
C ASN A 628 12.68 19.74 1.63
N TYR A 629 11.54 19.03 1.54
CA TYR A 629 10.68 19.13 0.37
C TYR A 629 10.04 20.52 0.27
N LYS A 630 10.41 21.23 -0.80
CA LYS A 630 9.77 22.50 -1.16
C LYS A 630 8.99 22.28 -2.45
N PRO A 631 7.65 22.38 -2.44
CA PRO A 631 6.87 22.28 -3.65
C PRO A 631 7.26 23.41 -4.61
N THR A 632 7.61 23.05 -5.83
CA THR A 632 7.92 24.00 -6.89
C THR A 632 6.82 23.96 -7.96
N ILE A 633 6.14 25.08 -8.16
CA ILE A 633 5.18 25.25 -9.26
C ILE A 633 5.91 25.91 -10.41
N LYS A 634 5.99 25.24 -11.56
CA LYS A 634 6.48 25.87 -12.81
C LYS A 634 5.46 26.87 -13.29
N ILE A 635 5.75 28.15 -13.10
CA ILE A 635 4.97 29.25 -13.63
C ILE A 635 5.52 29.58 -15.01
N ASP A 636 4.67 29.51 -16.04
CA ASP A 636 5.03 29.94 -17.36
C ASP A 636 5.16 31.50 -17.36
N PRO A 637 6.31 32.05 -17.77
CA PRO A 637 6.49 33.49 -17.82
C PRO A 637 5.47 34.23 -18.71
N ALA A 638 4.81 33.52 -19.62
CA ALA A 638 3.74 34.06 -20.46
C ALA A 638 2.39 34.19 -19.76
N TRP A 639 2.25 33.66 -18.56
CA TRP A 639 1.01 33.77 -17.78
C TRP A 639 0.89 35.21 -17.21
N GLU A 640 -0.28 35.77 -17.36
CA GLU A 640 -0.62 37.06 -16.75
C GLU A 640 -0.58 36.95 -15.24
N THR A 641 0.10 37.86 -14.56
CA THR A 641 0.16 37.93 -13.10
C THR A 641 -0.65 39.09 -12.58
N VAL A 642 -1.43 38.88 -11.53
CA VAL A 642 -2.20 39.93 -10.86
C VAL A 642 -2.00 39.82 -9.35
N PRO A 643 -2.03 40.96 -8.62
CA PRO A 643 -1.98 40.96 -7.17
C PRO A 643 -3.13 40.10 -6.57
N LEU A 644 -2.83 39.31 -5.56
CA LEU A 644 -3.82 38.45 -4.93
C LEU A 644 -5.04 39.22 -4.39
N GLY A 645 -4.80 40.45 -3.89
CA GLY A 645 -5.85 41.33 -3.38
C GLY A 645 -6.86 41.84 -4.39
N GLU A 646 -6.55 41.81 -5.69
CA GLU A 646 -7.48 42.20 -6.76
C GLU A 646 -8.50 41.08 -7.07
N VAL A 647 -8.16 39.82 -6.73
CA VAL A 647 -8.93 38.65 -7.09
C VAL A 647 -9.38 37.81 -5.89
N CYS A 648 -8.91 38.11 -4.69
CA CYS A 648 -9.26 37.43 -3.45
C CYS A 648 -9.68 38.40 -2.35
N VAL A 649 -10.64 37.99 -1.56
CA VAL A 649 -10.99 38.67 -0.32
C VAL A 649 -10.16 38.08 0.81
N THR A 650 -9.38 38.90 1.49
CA THR A 650 -8.57 38.54 2.65
C THR A 650 -9.12 39.16 3.94
N SER A 651 -9.06 38.46 5.04
CA SER A 651 -9.49 38.96 6.35
C SER A 651 -8.65 38.34 7.46
N SER A 652 -8.30 39.15 8.45
CA SER A 652 -7.72 38.59 9.70
C SER A 652 -8.83 38.12 10.65
N GLY A 653 -8.52 37.12 11.46
CA GLY A 653 -9.34 36.73 12.57
C GLY A 653 -9.30 37.70 13.75
N GLY A 654 -9.79 37.25 14.88
CA GLY A 654 -9.81 38.04 16.13
C GLY A 654 -9.59 37.16 17.35
N THR A 655 -9.04 37.77 18.43
CA THR A 655 -8.84 37.07 19.68
C THR A 655 -9.82 37.64 20.70
N PRO A 656 -10.80 36.85 21.16
CA PRO A 656 -11.64 37.22 22.29
C PRO A 656 -10.81 37.43 23.55
N LYS A 657 -11.24 38.32 24.45
CA LYS A 657 -10.50 38.64 25.65
C LYS A 657 -10.23 37.39 26.49
N SER A 658 -8.96 36.98 26.60
CA SER A 658 -8.54 35.73 27.25
C SER A 658 -8.88 35.64 28.77
N SER A 659 -9.02 36.79 29.43
CA SER A 659 -9.43 36.84 30.83
C SER A 659 -10.92 36.58 31.05
N ASN A 660 -11.75 36.54 30.01
CA ASN A 660 -13.17 36.22 30.13
C ASN A 660 -13.39 34.73 29.82
N ARG A 661 -13.58 33.91 30.84
CA ARG A 661 -13.80 32.47 30.74
C ARG A 661 -15.06 32.11 29.98
N GLU A 662 -16.11 32.91 30.02
CA GLU A 662 -17.37 32.68 29.31
C GLU A 662 -17.18 32.66 27.78
N TYR A 663 -16.09 33.19 27.24
CA TYR A 663 -15.79 33.18 25.84
C TYR A 663 -15.21 31.84 25.35
N TYR A 664 -14.72 31.00 26.29
CA TYR A 664 -14.00 29.76 25.95
C TYR A 664 -14.63 28.53 26.58
N GLU A 665 -15.23 28.62 27.75
CA GLU A 665 -15.84 27.50 28.45
C GLU A 665 -17.10 27.03 27.67
N ASN A 666 -17.17 25.71 27.33
CA ASN A 666 -18.22 25.12 26.53
C ASN A 666 -18.35 25.71 25.13
N GLY A 667 -17.26 26.21 24.54
CA GLY A 667 -17.25 26.73 23.18
C GLY A 667 -17.61 25.65 22.17
N THR A 668 -18.39 26.05 21.15
CA THR A 668 -18.81 25.17 20.05
C THR A 668 -18.14 25.55 18.73
N ILE A 669 -17.72 26.79 18.56
CA ILE A 669 -17.10 27.34 17.36
C ILE A 669 -15.61 27.06 17.40
N ASN A 670 -15.09 26.35 16.39
CA ASN A 670 -13.65 26.10 16.25
C ASN A 670 -12.89 27.42 16.19
N TRP A 671 -11.74 27.52 16.88
CA TRP A 671 -10.92 28.73 16.92
C TRP A 671 -9.45 28.39 16.74
N LEU A 672 -8.94 28.67 15.54
CA LEU A 672 -7.59 28.33 15.09
C LEU A 672 -6.60 29.37 15.58
N LYS A 673 -5.49 28.91 16.17
CA LYS A 673 -4.33 29.73 16.49
C LYS A 673 -3.27 29.64 15.39
N SER A 674 -2.42 30.66 15.28
CA SER A 674 -1.34 30.68 14.28
C SER A 674 -0.38 29.48 14.39
N GLY A 675 -0.17 28.94 15.58
CA GLY A 675 0.67 27.76 15.80
C GLY A 675 0.15 26.47 15.15
N GLU A 676 -1.14 26.40 14.86
CA GLU A 676 -1.79 25.24 14.27
C GLU A 676 -1.78 25.27 12.73
N VAL A 677 -1.38 26.40 12.10
CA VAL A 677 -1.42 26.57 10.64
C VAL A 677 -0.40 25.69 9.90
N ALA A 678 0.70 25.34 10.55
CA ALA A 678 1.79 24.53 9.96
C ALA A 678 1.39 23.11 9.53
N ASN A 679 0.18 22.69 9.82
CA ASN A 679 -0.30 21.30 9.62
C ASN A 679 -0.94 21.03 8.25
N GLY A 680 -0.90 21.98 7.32
CA GLY A 680 -1.48 21.81 5.98
C GLY A 680 -3.00 21.83 5.98
N TYR A 681 -3.67 20.68 5.88
CA TYR A 681 -5.13 20.59 5.96
C TYR A 681 -5.60 20.57 7.42
N ILE A 682 -6.50 21.49 7.78
CA ILE A 682 -6.95 21.71 9.17
C ILE A 682 -8.36 21.13 9.33
N TYR A 683 -8.46 20.00 10.03
CA TYR A 683 -9.72 19.29 10.29
C TYR A 683 -10.26 19.47 11.70
N ALA A 684 -9.48 20.05 12.61
CA ALA A 684 -9.86 20.31 13.99
C ALA A 684 -9.00 21.47 14.55
N THR A 685 -9.43 22.07 15.63
CA THR A 685 -8.68 23.08 16.38
C THR A 685 -8.54 22.66 17.83
N GLU A 686 -7.44 23.03 18.48
CA GLU A 686 -7.21 22.75 19.91
C GLU A 686 -8.23 23.43 20.81
N GLN A 687 -8.67 24.64 20.44
CA GLN A 687 -9.60 25.44 21.22
C GLN A 687 -10.85 25.78 20.44
N LYS A 688 -11.92 26.05 21.21
CA LYS A 688 -13.19 26.54 20.70
C LYS A 688 -13.61 27.79 21.46
N ILE A 689 -14.42 28.62 20.82
CA ILE A 689 -15.04 29.81 21.41
C ILE A 689 -16.55 29.69 21.39
N THR A 690 -17.21 30.48 22.24
CA THR A 690 -18.66 30.53 22.33
C THR A 690 -19.25 31.54 21.34
N GLU A 691 -20.55 31.42 21.04
CA GLU A 691 -21.31 32.42 20.27
C GLU A 691 -21.19 33.81 20.85
N LYS A 692 -21.19 33.92 22.18
CA LYS A 692 -20.99 35.18 22.90
C LYS A 692 -19.63 35.80 22.56
N ALA A 693 -18.59 34.99 22.52
CA ALA A 693 -17.24 35.45 22.12
C ALA A 693 -17.22 35.97 20.70
N LEU A 694 -17.93 35.35 19.79
CA LEU A 694 -18.03 35.78 18.40
C LEU A 694 -18.76 37.14 18.26
N GLN A 695 -19.85 37.32 19.05
CA GLN A 695 -20.65 38.55 18.99
C GLN A 695 -19.98 39.76 19.71
N GLU A 696 -19.24 39.47 20.77
CA GLU A 696 -18.65 40.54 21.62
C GLU A 696 -17.16 40.80 21.33
N SER A 697 -16.59 40.21 20.28
CA SER A 697 -15.18 40.40 19.89
C SER A 697 -15.00 40.64 18.38
N SER A 698 -13.75 40.84 17.96
CA SER A 698 -13.39 40.94 16.55
C SER A 698 -13.24 39.58 15.82
N ALA A 699 -13.56 38.49 16.51
CA ALA A 699 -13.50 37.15 15.91
C ALA A 699 -14.50 37.04 14.75
N LYS A 700 -14.07 36.33 13.69
CA LYS A 700 -14.87 36.10 12.47
C LYS A 700 -14.82 34.64 12.10
N VAL A 701 -15.90 34.11 11.58
CA VAL A 701 -15.99 32.74 11.08
C VAL A 701 -15.60 32.71 9.63
N PHE A 702 -14.74 31.76 9.29
CA PHE A 702 -14.30 31.46 7.93
C PHE A 702 -14.90 30.12 7.47
N PRO A 703 -15.41 30.03 6.25
CA PRO A 703 -15.98 28.79 5.71
C PRO A 703 -14.88 27.74 5.45
N PRO A 704 -15.22 26.46 5.30
CA PRO A 704 -14.32 25.46 4.75
C PRO A 704 -13.72 25.91 3.42
N GLU A 705 -12.58 25.37 3.04
CA GLU A 705 -11.79 25.71 1.86
C GLU A 705 -11.15 27.12 1.93
N THR A 706 -11.20 27.81 3.06
CA THR A 706 -10.41 29.05 3.26
C THR A 706 -8.93 28.69 3.41
N VAL A 707 -8.09 29.31 2.59
CA VAL A 707 -6.62 29.21 2.73
C VAL A 707 -6.17 30.20 3.79
N VAL A 708 -5.40 29.74 4.78
CA VAL A 708 -4.95 30.55 5.91
C VAL A 708 -3.44 30.69 5.93
N VAL A 709 -2.96 31.89 6.28
CA VAL A 709 -1.53 32.22 6.40
C VAL A 709 -1.25 32.73 7.83
N ALA A 710 -0.30 32.10 8.52
CA ALA A 710 0.17 32.59 9.82
C ALA A 710 1.03 33.85 9.64
N MET A 711 0.70 34.88 10.39
CA MET A 711 1.37 36.19 10.26
C MET A 711 2.40 36.46 11.34
N TYR A 712 2.31 35.80 12.53
CA TYR A 712 3.15 36.10 13.68
C TYR A 712 3.77 34.86 14.31
N GLY A 713 4.98 35.05 14.88
CA GLY A 713 5.65 34.07 15.71
C GLY A 713 6.47 33.03 14.90
N ALA A 714 6.76 31.89 15.52
CA ALA A 714 7.60 30.84 14.93
C ALA A 714 6.99 30.20 13.67
N THR A 715 5.68 30.36 13.47
CA THR A 715 4.93 29.84 12.31
C THR A 715 4.67 30.91 11.24
N ALA A 716 5.26 32.09 11.37
CA ALA A 716 5.06 33.15 10.38
C ALA A 716 5.43 32.67 8.95
N GLY A 717 4.52 32.89 7.98
CA GLY A 717 4.66 32.43 6.62
C GLY A 717 4.17 31.00 6.33
N GLN A 718 3.79 30.23 7.37
CA GLN A 718 3.15 28.93 7.18
C GLN A 718 1.74 29.08 6.61
N VAL A 719 1.35 28.14 5.79
CA VAL A 719 0.08 28.16 5.04
C VAL A 719 -0.71 26.89 5.33
N GLY A 720 -2.03 27.00 5.45
CA GLY A 720 -2.94 25.85 5.63
C GLY A 720 -4.26 26.05 4.90
N ILE A 721 -5.08 25.00 4.87
CA ILE A 721 -6.45 25.03 4.34
C ILE A 721 -7.42 24.56 5.41
N LEU A 722 -8.44 25.36 5.72
CA LEU A 722 -9.54 24.94 6.59
C LEU A 722 -10.41 23.90 5.87
N LYS A 723 -10.53 22.72 6.42
CA LYS A 723 -11.51 21.70 5.98
C LYS A 723 -12.77 21.71 6.85
N ILE A 724 -12.82 22.61 7.82
CA ILE A 724 -13.94 22.85 8.73
C ILE A 724 -14.27 24.34 8.76
N GLU A 725 -15.48 24.66 9.16
CA GLU A 725 -15.82 26.04 9.55
C GLU A 725 -15.07 26.39 10.85
N SER A 726 -14.34 27.50 10.85
CA SER A 726 -13.52 27.90 12.00
C SER A 726 -13.38 29.41 12.09
N SER A 727 -13.39 29.94 13.30
CA SER A 727 -12.81 31.27 13.58
C SER A 727 -11.29 31.16 13.72
N THR A 728 -10.57 32.28 13.65
CA THR A 728 -9.11 32.30 13.84
C THR A 728 -8.71 33.44 14.76
N ASN A 729 -7.50 33.36 15.32
CA ASN A 729 -6.94 34.50 16.06
C ASN A 729 -6.46 35.60 15.09
N GLN A 730 -6.14 36.79 15.58
CA GLN A 730 -5.69 37.93 14.74
C GLN A 730 -4.33 37.67 14.07
N ALA A 731 -3.58 36.66 14.49
CA ALA A 731 -2.29 36.29 13.91
C ALA A 731 -2.43 35.39 12.67
N VAL A 732 -3.65 35.14 12.20
CA VAL A 732 -3.96 34.36 11.01
C VAL A 732 -4.75 35.19 10.02
N CYS A 733 -4.27 35.26 8.79
CA CYS A 733 -4.99 35.83 7.66
C CYS A 733 -5.69 34.75 6.85
N GLY A 734 -7.02 34.80 6.75
CA GLY A 734 -7.83 33.94 5.90
C GLY A 734 -8.02 34.55 4.51
N ILE A 735 -7.86 33.76 3.48
CA ILE A 735 -8.15 34.07 2.07
C ILE A 735 -9.39 33.27 1.71
N LEU A 736 -10.50 33.96 1.55
CA LEU A 736 -11.80 33.31 1.34
C LEU A 736 -11.86 32.56 0.01
N PRO A 737 -12.53 31.41 -0.02
CA PRO A 737 -12.71 30.64 -1.25
C PRO A 737 -13.51 31.47 -2.27
N ASN A 738 -13.14 31.35 -3.53
CA ASN A 738 -13.83 31.98 -4.64
C ASN A 738 -13.83 31.08 -5.88
N LYS A 739 -14.54 31.47 -6.93
CA LYS A 739 -14.64 30.68 -8.17
C LYS A 739 -13.42 30.82 -9.09
N MET A 740 -12.45 31.67 -8.73
CA MET A 740 -11.26 31.93 -9.56
C MET A 740 -10.16 30.91 -9.33
N PHE A 741 -10.17 30.22 -8.19
CA PHE A 741 -9.09 29.30 -7.81
C PHE A 741 -9.59 28.06 -7.11
N GLU A 742 -8.87 26.96 -7.36
CA GLU A 742 -8.87 25.79 -6.50
C GLU A 742 -8.07 26.11 -5.21
N PRO A 743 -8.61 25.89 -4.02
CA PRO A 743 -7.94 26.17 -2.75
C PRO A 743 -6.58 25.48 -2.64
N ASP A 744 -6.46 24.24 -3.10
CA ASP A 744 -5.22 23.48 -3.09
C ASP A 744 -4.12 24.11 -3.95
N PHE A 745 -4.47 24.66 -5.11
CA PHE A 745 -3.49 25.39 -5.92
C PHE A 745 -3.02 26.66 -5.22
N LEU A 746 -3.93 27.43 -4.63
CA LEU A 746 -3.59 28.64 -3.90
C LEU A 746 -2.69 28.31 -2.69
N TYR A 747 -3.02 27.24 -1.97
CA TYR A 747 -2.22 26.73 -0.87
C TYR A 747 -0.78 26.41 -1.32
N LEU A 748 -0.62 25.58 -2.35
CA LEU A 748 0.70 25.18 -2.87
C LEU A 748 1.49 26.41 -3.39
N TYR A 749 0.82 27.34 -4.06
CA TYR A 749 1.44 28.57 -4.53
C TYR A 749 1.97 29.41 -3.37
N LEU A 750 1.16 29.66 -2.36
CA LEU A 750 1.57 30.44 -1.19
C LEU A 750 2.62 29.71 -0.36
N LEU A 751 2.55 28.40 -0.27
CA LEU A 751 3.58 27.57 0.38
C LEU A 751 4.93 27.73 -0.33
N SER A 752 4.96 27.81 -1.67
CA SER A 752 6.17 28.08 -2.44
C SER A 752 6.74 29.50 -2.20
N LYS A 753 5.95 30.42 -1.63
CA LYS A 753 6.34 31.79 -1.28
C LYS A 753 6.75 31.94 0.19
N HIS A 754 6.87 30.87 0.94
CA HIS A 754 7.24 30.91 2.36
C HIS A 754 8.51 31.74 2.61
N ASP A 755 9.60 31.48 1.88
CA ASP A 755 10.87 32.21 2.04
C ASP A 755 10.71 33.72 1.70
N TYR A 756 9.86 34.06 0.75
CA TYR A 756 9.50 35.43 0.46
C TYR A 756 8.78 36.08 1.64
N PHE A 757 7.78 35.45 2.23
CA PHE A 757 7.07 35.95 3.39
C PHE A 757 8.01 36.17 4.57
N VAL A 758 8.89 35.21 4.84
CA VAL A 758 9.87 35.31 5.94
C VAL A 758 10.87 36.45 5.66
N SER A 759 11.34 36.61 4.42
CA SER A 759 12.28 37.69 4.04
C SER A 759 11.68 39.09 4.18
N GLN A 760 10.37 39.23 4.02
CA GLN A 760 9.64 40.50 4.16
C GLN A 760 9.12 40.74 5.59
N SER A 761 9.36 39.80 6.52
CA SER A 761 8.94 39.95 7.91
C SER A 761 9.76 41.01 8.65
N THR A 762 9.13 41.67 9.61
CA THR A 762 9.77 42.66 10.46
C THR A 762 9.85 42.07 11.90
N GLY A 763 10.93 42.37 12.63
CA GLY A 763 11.11 41.92 14.02
C GLY A 763 12.13 40.75 14.14
N GLY A 764 13.21 40.93 14.89
CA GLY A 764 14.36 40.01 14.94
C GLY A 764 14.05 38.63 15.54
N ALA A 765 13.52 38.57 16.76
CA ALA A 765 13.27 37.31 17.48
C ALA A 765 11.85 36.72 17.23
N GLN A 766 10.91 37.54 16.78
CA GLN A 766 9.54 37.11 16.42
C GLN A 766 9.18 37.71 15.07
N PRO A 767 9.28 36.95 13.98
CA PRO A 767 8.88 37.41 12.65
C PRO A 767 7.41 37.88 12.64
N ASN A 768 7.17 39.01 11.99
CA ASN A 768 5.84 39.59 11.82
C ASN A 768 5.61 39.95 10.37
N ILE A 769 4.63 39.31 9.74
CA ILE A 769 4.21 39.55 8.36
C ILE A 769 3.00 40.50 8.41
N SER A 770 3.09 41.60 7.73
CA SER A 770 1.95 42.54 7.58
C SER A 770 0.82 41.86 6.79
N GLN A 771 -0.43 42.02 7.26
CA GLN A 771 -1.60 41.56 6.51
C GLN A 771 -1.64 42.14 5.10
N MET A 772 -1.12 43.35 4.88
CA MET A 772 -1.06 44.02 3.57
C MET A 772 -0.09 43.33 2.60
N LEU A 773 0.85 42.54 3.09
CA LEU A 773 1.80 41.85 2.21
C LEU A 773 1.13 40.67 1.47
N ILE A 774 0.16 39.98 2.10
CA ILE A 774 -0.50 38.83 1.51
C ILE A 774 -1.29 39.20 0.25
N PRO A 775 -2.13 40.26 0.23
CA PRO A 775 -2.78 40.75 -0.98
C PRO A 775 -1.82 41.23 -2.07
N SER A 776 -0.62 41.67 -1.73
CA SER A 776 0.37 42.20 -2.69
C SER A 776 1.20 41.12 -3.42
N VAL A 777 1.02 39.86 -3.09
CA VAL A 777 1.72 38.76 -3.75
C VAL A 777 1.18 38.60 -5.18
N ASP A 778 2.06 38.70 -6.17
CA ASP A 778 1.72 38.54 -7.58
C ASP A 778 1.35 37.07 -7.88
N LYS A 779 0.36 36.87 -8.73
CA LYS A 779 -0.19 35.59 -9.10
C LYS A 779 -0.41 35.42 -10.59
N SER A 780 -0.07 34.26 -11.13
CA SER A 780 -0.35 33.90 -12.52
C SER A 780 -1.81 33.45 -12.71
N THR A 781 -2.54 34.14 -13.65
CA THR A 781 -3.98 33.90 -13.84
C THR A 781 -4.35 32.86 -14.91
N GLN A 782 -3.46 32.58 -15.87
CA GLN A 782 -3.79 31.68 -17.00
C GLN A 782 -3.85 30.20 -16.64
N GLY A 783 -3.17 29.74 -15.59
CA GLY A 783 -3.25 28.35 -15.11
C GLY A 783 -4.64 27.93 -14.64
N PHE A 784 -5.54 28.88 -14.39
CA PHE A 784 -6.87 28.65 -13.82
C PHE A 784 -7.96 28.38 -14.87
N ARG A 785 -7.88 28.98 -16.07
CA ARG A 785 -8.90 28.78 -17.10
C ARG A 785 -8.79 27.44 -17.84
N SER A 786 -7.61 26.81 -17.84
CA SER A 786 -7.40 25.57 -18.59
C SER A 786 -7.73 24.29 -17.83
N GLN A 787 -7.79 24.34 -16.49
CA GLN A 787 -8.11 23.15 -15.68
C GLN A 787 -9.61 22.91 -15.47
N THR A 788 -10.45 23.96 -15.50
CA THR A 788 -11.90 23.80 -15.45
C THR A 788 -12.51 23.18 -16.73
N ALA A 789 -11.72 23.03 -17.80
CA ALA A 789 -12.15 22.41 -19.06
C ALA A 789 -11.63 20.96 -19.24
N ARG A 790 -10.97 20.37 -18.23
CA ARG A 790 -10.38 19.01 -18.29
C ARG A 790 -10.77 18.11 -17.11
N HIS A 791 -12.00 18.27 -16.63
CA HIS A 791 -12.65 17.25 -15.79
C HIS A 791 -14.00 16.87 -16.39
#